data_c0e7d50b7b6b0dcfd736e1c35b0f8157
#
_entry.id   c0e7d50b7b6b0dcfd736e1c35b0f8157
#
_cell.length_a   1.000
_cell.length_b   1.000
_cell.length_c   1.000
_cell.angle_alpha   90.00
_cell.angle_beta   90.00
_cell.angle_gamma   90.00
#
_symmetry.space_group_name_H-M   'P 1'
#
loop_
_entity.id
_entity.type
_entity.pdbx_description
1 polymer ?
#
loop_
_entity_poly.entity_id
_entity_poly.type
_entity_poly.pdbx_seq_one_letter_code
_entity_poly.pdbx_strand_id
1 'polypeptide(L)'
;MDTDDLNTNEHIHSTEGHDMPTAPDIDMEINPDNMASGTAEMPPEIQPHVQPIETESADTAGRQSAERQTAAQNADTVQASPHTGKKRKKSRFLKKAGIFLLVLILIILIPLAGLIGYALINRTNPARHIADGYYAAVTIRSASDTLQKGLYLSAVDSLLSSPETAALQGNLRALRSNTTLQSNWFKRLLNVPVNIAVYEGSNAAIVANIGIRSAAVQLLPLITAVKPELLDSVPNLSQTEFDINGSTKKGFLFELTQDQRLYICFYKNLMIAATSEHLLYSCLAENSEASGKRLTALLRASNRGEVSVYAEPSYFISGIAAKKDIVGNMVRELAFPDPAALNVNFDETTVSLHSVINWISERSEVNAILQRRSTLPSILSRLPEGAVYLTLLNLGDPQFLYENAKTFFPPELTKNFNSADKNSKFFFNKDLNQLVFDWMGSEIGVFGHRDSQTPVFFISLKDEAKCRYLLEDLFGTIFVNRNVSAVVDDNRIPRIVFPSWLSGLLRAFHIDLPEPFYMIQDGYLYLSNSAEALGMCKKETDTGKLLVKTDEWKKIAKAVSAETSFLVYYSLDRSIPFFLEQNALLKTAFKNYGKGVLSLRFAANRTVYLDFYTQKTDARKLEEIPSFPRSLSQRPETDIICTKAADNIPYIFWTNGSNVQRMNLLNGNESTLSLDGKAGIAAEIKHSKLQALWAVSARGSIYRVNENLEPFAGYPILTAEKLLPKPVAFNGGIAVPLSADSTLLFADATDNWFISEPMNAKLRTAPVVWKDKVATLPRSFESSLYLFNNEGKIPEGYPIELDGIFAAAPVFFEETKENPAVAFVSEDGRFSIRSLSQDYAETASCDLNTVCKADLAYSASLRAFFVVSQDGHLFKFNTAGAITDSLPLKTGAADDYRITLLDVTGDGKDEIFVSGGGNALYGYTSGFAPLDGFPLAGTGTPYLLDIDGDSFPELITHGIDSKVHAYRGAALR
;
A
#
# COMPACT_ATOMS: atom_id res chain seq x y z
N MET A 1 -59.67 -10.20 2.77
CA MET A 1 -59.88 -9.18 3.82
C MET A 1 -58.83 -8.17 3.47
N ASP A 2 -59.14 -7.36 2.60
CA ASP A 2 -59.66 -5.98 2.67
C ASP A 2 -58.56 -5.03 2.96
N THR A 3 -58.20 -4.31 1.94
CA THR A 3 -58.65 -2.99 1.39
C THR A 3 -57.72 -1.91 1.95
N ASP A 4 -57.32 -0.87 1.34
CA ASP A 4 -57.63 -0.13 0.13
C ASP A 4 -56.47 0.89 -0.16
N ASP A 5 -56.28 1.12 -1.41
CA ASP A 5 -56.17 2.35 -2.19
C ASP A 5 -55.75 3.67 -1.50
N LEU A 6 -54.84 4.39 -2.15
CA LEU A 6 -55.14 5.70 -2.70
C LEU A 6 -54.02 6.24 -3.61
N ASN A 7 -54.42 6.34 -4.83
CA ASN A 7 -53.84 7.05 -5.97
C ASN A 7 -54.06 8.56 -5.83
N THR A 8 -53.05 9.40 -6.13
CA THR A 8 -53.31 10.75 -6.65
C THR A 8 -52.17 11.19 -7.59
N ASN A 9 -52.55 11.25 -8.86
CA ASN A 9 -51.94 12.07 -9.91
C ASN A 9 -52.17 13.56 -9.61
N GLU A 10 -51.21 14.40 -9.91
CA GLU A 10 -51.46 15.73 -10.43
C GLU A 10 -50.40 16.17 -11.43
N HIS A 11 -50.85 16.44 -12.64
CA HIS A 11 -50.25 17.23 -13.68
C HIS A 11 -50.15 18.69 -13.26
N ILE A 12 -49.10 19.41 -13.71
CA ILE A 12 -49.22 20.83 -14.13
C ILE A 12 -48.07 21.21 -15.06
N HIS A 13 -48.40 21.53 -16.28
CA HIS A 13 -48.05 22.59 -17.21
C HIS A 13 -46.60 23.15 -17.37
N SER A 14 -46.23 23.10 -18.62
CA SER A 14 -45.28 23.92 -19.38
C SER A 14 -45.63 25.40 -19.37
N THR A 15 -44.59 26.27 -19.31
CA THR A 15 -44.51 27.57 -20.04
C THR A 15 -43.07 28.03 -20.21
N GLU A 16 -42.66 28.23 -21.46
CA GLU A 16 -41.96 29.38 -22.07
C GLU A 16 -40.74 29.99 -21.32
N GLY A 17 -39.49 29.90 -21.82
CA GLY A 17 -38.98 30.70 -22.90
C GLY A 17 -38.44 32.06 -22.40
N HIS A 18 -37.07 32.14 -22.22
CA HIS A 18 -36.42 33.45 -22.30
C HIS A 18 -34.98 33.34 -22.78
N ASP A 19 -34.66 34.25 -23.65
CA ASP A 19 -33.49 34.51 -24.45
C ASP A 19 -32.14 34.59 -23.70
N MET A 20 -31.09 34.13 -24.39
CA MET A 20 -29.69 34.46 -24.10
C MET A 20 -29.34 35.85 -24.61
N PRO A 21 -28.53 36.62 -23.92
CA PRO A 21 -27.80 37.75 -24.53
C PRO A 21 -26.39 37.31 -24.97
N THR A 22 -26.09 37.69 -26.21
CA THR A 22 -24.81 37.63 -26.92
C THR A 22 -23.72 38.44 -26.22
N ALA A 23 -22.51 37.89 -26.19
CA ALA A 23 -21.28 38.55 -25.76
C ALA A 23 -20.76 39.53 -26.85
N PRO A 24 -20.11 40.62 -26.48
CA PRO A 24 -19.49 41.51 -27.46
C PRO A 24 -18.07 41.07 -27.82
N ASP A 25 -17.78 41.20 -29.12
CA ASP A 25 -16.46 41.09 -29.72
C ASP A 25 -15.52 42.20 -29.21
N ILE A 26 -14.30 41.81 -28.84
CA ILE A 26 -13.20 42.75 -28.68
C ILE A 26 -12.08 42.34 -29.62
N ASP A 27 -11.95 43.09 -30.70
CA ASP A 27 -10.78 43.08 -31.56
C ASP A 27 -9.59 43.69 -30.82
N MET A 28 -8.45 42.98 -30.82
CA MET A 28 -7.15 43.58 -30.51
C MET A 28 -6.16 43.31 -31.64
N GLU A 29 -5.86 44.40 -32.33
CA GLU A 29 -4.80 44.50 -33.34
C GLU A 29 -3.43 44.16 -32.76
N ILE A 30 -2.70 43.31 -33.45
CA ILE A 30 -1.29 43.03 -33.22
C ILE A 30 -0.46 43.95 -34.14
N ASN A 31 0.35 44.76 -33.51
CA ASN A 31 1.36 45.60 -34.24
C ASN A 31 2.74 44.90 -34.09
N PRO A 32 3.42 44.53 -35.19
CA PRO A 32 4.77 44.01 -35.16
C PRO A 32 5.75 45.14 -35.44
N ASP A 33 6.61 45.47 -34.50
CA ASP A 33 7.94 46.05 -34.74
C ASP A 33 8.60 46.44 -33.42
N ASN A 34 9.61 45.66 -33.01
CA ASN A 34 10.86 46.17 -32.45
C ASN A 34 11.88 45.03 -32.28
N MET A 35 12.72 44.89 -33.30
CA MET A 35 14.03 44.27 -33.17
C MET A 35 15.04 45.29 -32.65
N ALA A 36 15.74 44.98 -31.59
CA ALA A 36 17.06 45.53 -31.36
C ALA A 36 17.94 44.59 -30.55
N SER A 37 18.97 44.16 -31.21
CA SER A 37 20.20 43.50 -30.84
C SER A 37 20.79 43.84 -29.46
N GLY A 38 21.26 42.88 -28.74
CA GLY A 38 22.18 42.99 -27.62
C GLY A 38 23.00 41.73 -27.45
N THR A 39 24.19 41.74 -28.02
CA THR A 39 25.27 40.76 -27.80
C THR A 39 25.85 40.93 -26.40
N ALA A 40 25.92 39.84 -25.62
CA ALA A 40 26.74 39.78 -24.45
C ALA A 40 27.52 38.46 -24.41
N GLU A 41 28.79 38.63 -24.24
CA GLU A 41 29.89 37.63 -24.25
C GLU A 41 29.78 36.57 -23.21
N MET A 42 30.21 35.34 -23.59
CA MET A 42 30.45 34.20 -22.66
C MET A 42 31.85 34.32 -22.05
N PRO A 43 32.05 33.96 -20.79
CA PRO A 43 33.36 33.65 -20.22
C PRO A 43 33.70 32.14 -20.38
N PRO A 44 35.01 31.76 -20.34
CA PRO A 44 35.47 30.52 -20.92
C PRO A 44 35.37 29.29 -20.01
N GLU A 45 35.23 28.16 -20.68
CA GLU A 45 35.31 26.77 -20.20
C GLU A 45 36.60 26.47 -19.38
N ILE A 46 36.40 25.83 -18.22
CA ILE A 46 37.49 25.17 -17.51
C ILE A 46 37.34 23.66 -17.72
N GLN A 47 38.24 23.08 -18.48
CA GLN A 47 38.37 21.63 -18.63
C GLN A 47 39.10 21.04 -17.43
N PRO A 48 38.70 19.90 -16.88
CA PRO A 48 39.55 19.13 -15.97
C PRO A 48 40.43 18.14 -16.76
N HIS A 49 41.72 18.21 -16.46
CA HIS A 49 42.73 17.27 -16.90
C HIS A 49 42.45 15.86 -16.37
N VAL A 50 42.39 14.90 -17.28
CA VAL A 50 42.44 13.46 -16.98
C VAL A 50 43.85 12.98 -17.36
N GLN A 51 44.60 12.43 -16.41
CA GLN A 51 45.77 11.59 -16.71
C GLN A 51 45.37 10.12 -16.65
N PRO A 52 45.87 9.28 -17.56
CA PRO A 52 45.52 7.87 -17.63
C PRO A 52 46.43 7.03 -16.71
N ILE A 53 45.83 6.05 -16.04
CA ILE A 53 46.55 4.96 -15.38
C ILE A 53 46.40 3.71 -16.23
N GLU A 54 47.53 3.14 -16.53
CA GLU A 54 47.75 1.98 -17.39
C GLU A 54 47.06 0.71 -16.88
N THR A 55 46.57 -0.03 -17.85
CA THR A 55 46.11 -1.41 -17.72
C THR A 55 47.25 -2.38 -17.70
N GLU A 56 47.31 -3.26 -16.72
CA GLU A 56 47.98 -4.55 -16.87
C GLU A 56 46.93 -5.68 -16.77
N SER A 57 46.91 -6.42 -17.83
CA SER A 57 46.16 -7.66 -18.04
C SER A 57 46.97 -8.85 -17.52
N ALA A 58 46.33 -9.76 -16.84
CA ALA A 58 46.72 -11.17 -16.88
C ALA A 58 45.55 -12.10 -16.61
N ASP A 59 45.23 -12.85 -17.63
CA ASP A 59 44.50 -14.08 -17.66
C ASP A 59 44.86 -15.10 -16.55
N THR A 60 43.94 -15.84 -16.03
CA THR A 60 43.78 -17.29 -16.30
C THR A 60 42.71 -17.94 -15.43
N ALA A 61 41.84 -18.57 -16.10
CA ALA A 61 40.97 -19.69 -15.81
C ALA A 61 41.31 -20.64 -14.65
N GLY A 62 40.27 -21.21 -14.02
CA GLY A 62 40.34 -22.64 -13.71
C GLY A 62 39.79 -23.09 -12.38
N ARG A 63 38.53 -23.52 -12.40
CA ARG A 63 38.02 -24.78 -11.83
C ARG A 63 38.31 -25.22 -10.39
N GLN A 64 37.20 -25.39 -9.70
CA GLN A 64 36.73 -26.63 -9.00
C GLN A 64 37.42 -27.16 -7.76
N SER A 65 36.55 -27.32 -6.82
CA SER A 65 36.26 -28.54 -5.99
C SER A 65 37.20 -28.91 -4.83
N ALA A 66 36.53 -28.91 -3.72
CA ALA A 66 36.34 -30.03 -2.78
C ALA A 66 37.55 -30.56 -1.99
N GLU A 67 37.18 -30.87 -0.79
CA GLU A 67 37.66 -31.94 0.10
C GLU A 67 38.77 -31.66 1.12
N ARG A 68 38.32 -31.72 2.35
CA ARG A 68 38.81 -32.56 3.46
C ARG A 68 40.25 -33.02 3.36
N GLN A 69 40.98 -32.74 4.35
CA GLN A 69 41.59 -33.73 5.27
C GLN A 69 42.67 -33.17 6.17
N THR A 70 42.45 -33.36 7.43
CA THR A 70 43.28 -34.07 8.42
C THR A 70 44.62 -33.44 8.80
N ALA A 71 44.60 -33.14 10.07
CA ALA A 71 45.77 -32.96 10.90
C ALA A 71 46.63 -34.24 10.95
N ALA A 72 47.88 -34.12 10.94
CA ALA A 72 48.75 -34.91 11.79
C ALA A 72 50.21 -34.43 11.68
N GLN A 73 50.87 -34.50 12.83
CA GLN A 73 52.25 -34.69 13.07
C GLN A 73 53.20 -33.46 13.03
N ASN A 74 53.64 -33.09 14.22
CA ASN A 74 55.06 -33.44 14.54
C ASN A 74 55.27 -33.52 16.05
N ALA A 75 55.72 -34.68 16.42
CA ALA A 75 56.28 -34.96 17.72
C ALA A 75 57.79 -34.58 17.70
N ASP A 76 58.26 -34.07 18.80
CA ASP A 76 59.64 -34.28 19.16
C ASP A 76 59.81 -34.35 20.69
N THR A 77 60.39 -35.43 21.01
CA THR A 77 61.01 -36.07 22.17
C THR A 77 61.60 -35.14 23.21
N VAL A 78 61.22 -35.33 24.48
CA VAL A 78 62.17 -35.22 25.59
C VAL A 78 61.88 -36.34 26.62
N GLN A 79 62.94 -36.96 27.04
CA GLN A 79 63.12 -38.19 27.86
C GLN A 79 62.40 -38.25 29.21
N ALA A 80 62.04 -39.44 29.52
CA ALA A 80 61.52 -39.89 30.80
C ALA A 80 62.57 -40.00 31.93
N SER A 81 62.07 -39.79 33.13
CA SER A 81 62.61 -40.45 34.34
C SER A 81 61.44 -40.79 35.30
N PRO A 82 61.56 -41.88 36.03
CA PRO A 82 60.38 -42.55 36.60
C PRO A 82 60.13 -42.10 38.03
N HIS A 83 58.88 -41.81 38.35
CA HIS A 83 58.43 -41.78 39.72
C HIS A 83 57.09 -42.59 39.86
N THR A 84 57.26 -43.68 40.49
CA THR A 84 56.36 -44.50 41.34
C THR A 84 54.91 -44.21 41.33
N GLY A 85 54.16 -45.20 40.95
CA GLY A 85 52.75 -45.30 40.94
C GLY A 85 52.02 -45.09 42.28
N LYS A 86 50.92 -44.28 42.18
CA LYS A 86 49.76 -44.48 43.04
C LYS A 86 48.57 -44.74 42.14
N LYS A 87 48.14 -46.00 42.09
CA LYS A 87 46.82 -46.37 41.50
C LYS A 87 45.71 -45.59 42.22
N ARG A 88 45.26 -44.55 41.62
CA ARG A 88 43.97 -43.88 41.99
C ARG A 88 42.86 -44.82 41.56
N LYS A 89 42.21 -45.47 42.56
CA LYS A 89 40.91 -46.14 42.41
C LYS A 89 39.94 -45.19 41.71
N LYS A 90 39.75 -45.32 40.38
CA LYS A 90 38.68 -44.66 39.67
C LYS A 90 37.37 -45.02 40.36
N SER A 91 36.82 -44.03 40.98
CA SER A 91 35.63 -44.04 41.83
C SER A 91 34.50 -44.81 41.14
N ARG A 92 34.02 -45.83 41.77
CA ARG A 92 32.78 -46.56 41.45
C ARG A 92 31.57 -45.59 41.38
N PHE A 93 31.71 -44.37 41.92
CA PHE A 93 30.71 -43.32 41.94
C PHE A 93 30.48 -42.73 40.54
N LEU A 94 31.51 -42.44 39.72
CA LEU A 94 31.38 -41.95 38.36
C LEU A 94 30.70 -42.96 37.42
N LYS A 95 30.97 -44.29 37.62
CA LYS A 95 30.22 -45.31 36.86
C LYS A 95 28.75 -45.40 37.29
N LYS A 96 28.45 -45.28 38.59
CA LYS A 96 27.08 -45.27 39.08
C LYS A 96 26.34 -43.98 38.68
N ALA A 97 26.99 -42.81 38.69
CA ALA A 97 26.44 -41.55 38.18
C ALA A 97 26.19 -41.59 36.68
N GLY A 98 27.09 -42.19 35.90
CA GLY A 98 26.91 -42.37 34.45
C GLY A 98 25.75 -43.32 34.11
N ILE A 99 25.62 -44.42 34.88
CA ILE A 99 24.48 -45.36 34.74
C ILE A 99 23.17 -44.67 35.16
N PHE A 100 23.16 -43.91 36.24
CA PHE A 100 21.99 -43.14 36.70
C PHE A 100 21.55 -42.12 35.65
N LEU A 101 22.50 -41.35 35.07
CA LEU A 101 22.24 -40.41 34.00
C LEU A 101 21.70 -41.13 32.75
N LEU A 102 22.25 -42.26 32.39
CA LEU A 102 21.81 -43.06 31.24
C LEU A 102 20.41 -43.62 31.45
N VAL A 103 20.09 -44.09 32.66
CA VAL A 103 18.75 -44.54 33.04
C VAL A 103 17.76 -43.36 33.04
N LEU A 104 18.16 -42.21 33.55
CA LEU A 104 17.34 -41.00 33.52
C LEU A 104 17.05 -40.54 32.08
N ILE A 105 18.05 -40.58 31.22
CA ILE A 105 17.91 -40.29 29.78
C ILE A 105 16.97 -41.32 29.12
N LEU A 106 17.12 -42.60 29.43
CA LEU A 106 16.24 -43.65 28.91
C LEU A 106 14.79 -43.51 29.42
N ILE A 107 14.58 -43.12 30.68
CA ILE A 107 13.26 -42.85 31.26
C ILE A 107 12.57 -41.67 30.51
N ILE A 108 13.33 -40.75 30.01
CA ILE A 108 12.79 -39.60 29.19
C ILE A 108 12.63 -40.02 27.72
N LEU A 109 13.63 -40.69 27.14
CA LEU A 109 13.64 -41.02 25.71
C LEU A 109 12.63 -42.10 25.31
N ILE A 110 12.37 -43.09 26.16
CA ILE A 110 11.42 -44.19 25.86
C ILE A 110 9.99 -43.68 25.78
N PRO A 111 9.45 -42.90 26.75
CA PRO A 111 8.13 -42.28 26.62
C PRO A 111 8.05 -41.31 25.45
N LEU A 112 9.10 -40.49 25.19
CA LEU A 112 9.16 -39.56 24.07
C LEU A 112 9.13 -40.31 22.72
N ALA A 113 9.91 -41.42 22.60
CA ALA A 113 9.86 -42.27 21.42
C ALA A 113 8.51 -42.96 21.26
N GLY A 114 7.87 -43.37 22.37
CA GLY A 114 6.51 -43.89 22.40
C GLY A 114 5.47 -42.86 21.91
N LEU A 115 5.56 -41.61 22.37
CA LEU A 115 4.69 -40.51 21.93
C LEU A 115 4.90 -40.19 20.46
N ILE A 116 6.14 -40.12 20.00
CA ILE A 116 6.48 -39.93 18.59
C ILE A 116 5.96 -41.11 17.75
N GLY A 117 6.17 -42.36 18.20
CA GLY A 117 5.64 -43.53 17.53
C GLY A 117 4.11 -43.53 17.43
N TYR A 118 3.42 -43.14 18.51
CA TYR A 118 1.97 -42.94 18.51
C TYR A 118 1.52 -41.87 17.54
N ALA A 119 2.20 -40.71 17.51
CA ALA A 119 1.92 -39.62 16.59
C ALA A 119 2.18 -40.01 15.12
N LEU A 120 3.11 -40.93 14.85
CA LEU A 120 3.40 -41.43 13.50
C LEU A 120 2.35 -42.45 13.02
N ILE A 121 1.82 -43.25 13.91
CA ILE A 121 0.84 -44.30 13.60
C ILE A 121 -0.57 -43.70 13.53
N ASN A 122 -0.91 -42.80 14.42
CA ASN A 122 -2.26 -42.25 14.59
C ASN A 122 -2.47 -41.02 13.72
N ARG A 123 -2.45 -41.20 12.39
CA ARG A 123 -2.60 -40.11 11.40
C ARG A 123 -3.92 -40.19 10.66
N THR A 124 -4.46 -39.03 10.35
CA THR A 124 -5.63 -38.88 9.49
C THR A 124 -5.35 -37.82 8.42
N ASN A 125 -6.11 -37.85 7.32
CA ASN A 125 -6.00 -36.87 6.23
C ASN A 125 -6.79 -35.61 6.59
N PRO A 126 -6.17 -34.40 6.56
CA PRO A 126 -6.85 -33.15 6.83
C PRO A 126 -8.14 -32.94 6.01
N ALA A 127 -8.14 -33.38 4.74
CA ALA A 127 -9.29 -33.24 3.87
C ALA A 127 -10.55 -33.98 4.35
N ARG A 128 -10.42 -35.02 5.18
CA ARG A 128 -11.56 -35.73 5.78
C ARG A 128 -12.23 -34.97 6.92
N HIS A 129 -11.55 -33.97 7.44
CA HIS A 129 -11.97 -33.15 8.58
C HIS A 129 -12.35 -31.74 8.19
N ILE A 130 -12.61 -31.50 6.90
CA ILE A 130 -13.28 -30.29 6.39
C ILE A 130 -14.73 -30.68 6.18
N ALA A 131 -15.64 -30.05 6.93
CA ALA A 131 -17.08 -30.33 6.83
C ALA A 131 -17.60 -30.00 5.42
N ASP A 132 -18.61 -30.73 4.96
CA ASP A 132 -19.24 -30.46 3.68
C ASP A 132 -20.02 -29.11 3.71
N GLY A 133 -20.29 -28.54 2.54
CA GLY A 133 -21.04 -27.29 2.41
C GLY A 133 -20.19 -26.01 2.42
N TYR A 134 -18.88 -26.12 2.32
CA TYR A 134 -18.02 -24.95 2.09
C TYR A 134 -18.14 -24.43 0.66
N TYR A 135 -18.15 -23.11 0.47
CA TYR A 135 -18.12 -22.50 -0.86
C TYR A 135 -16.69 -22.15 -1.32
N ALA A 136 -15.75 -22.03 -0.38
CA ALA A 136 -14.35 -21.86 -0.70
C ALA A 136 -13.47 -22.60 0.32
N ALA A 137 -12.32 -23.10 -0.13
CA ALA A 137 -11.30 -23.67 0.72
C ALA A 137 -9.93 -23.10 0.33
N VAL A 138 -9.15 -22.69 1.32
CA VAL A 138 -7.82 -22.13 1.15
C VAL A 138 -6.80 -23.06 1.75
N THR A 139 -5.81 -23.47 1.00
CA THR A 139 -4.66 -24.23 1.49
C THR A 139 -3.44 -23.35 1.54
N ILE A 140 -2.83 -23.26 2.69
CA ILE A 140 -1.59 -22.54 2.94
C ILE A 140 -0.51 -23.58 3.18
N ARG A 141 0.56 -23.53 2.38
CA ARG A 141 1.64 -24.54 2.44
C ARG A 141 2.46 -24.46 3.72
N SER A 142 2.78 -23.24 4.14
CA SER A 142 3.48 -22.93 5.39
C SER A 142 2.81 -21.72 6.02
N ALA A 143 2.07 -21.94 7.10
CA ALA A 143 1.34 -20.83 7.72
C ALA A 143 2.29 -19.75 8.24
N SER A 144 3.47 -20.13 8.78
CA SER A 144 4.44 -19.14 9.29
C SER A 144 5.03 -18.27 8.18
N ASP A 145 5.45 -18.89 7.08
CA ASP A 145 6.13 -18.17 6.00
C ASP A 145 5.13 -17.31 5.23
N THR A 146 3.95 -17.85 4.96
CA THR A 146 2.86 -17.13 4.29
C THR A 146 2.35 -15.97 5.15
N LEU A 147 2.20 -16.19 6.47
CA LEU A 147 1.80 -15.14 7.39
C LEU A 147 2.83 -14.00 7.42
N GLN A 148 4.13 -14.35 7.52
CA GLN A 148 5.18 -13.33 7.52
C GLN A 148 5.24 -12.53 6.23
N LYS A 149 5.26 -13.22 5.09
CA LYS A 149 5.24 -12.56 3.79
C LYS A 149 3.96 -11.74 3.60
N GLY A 150 2.80 -12.30 3.93
CA GLY A 150 1.51 -11.64 3.79
C GLY A 150 1.33 -10.44 4.72
N LEU A 151 1.82 -10.52 5.97
CA LEU A 151 1.74 -9.40 6.91
C LEU A 151 2.47 -8.15 6.41
N TYR A 152 3.56 -8.31 5.66
CA TYR A 152 4.38 -7.20 5.16
C TYR A 152 4.15 -6.91 3.66
N LEU A 153 3.19 -7.57 3.04
CA LEU A 153 2.84 -7.33 1.65
C LEU A 153 2.10 -5.99 1.51
N SER A 154 2.63 -5.05 0.75
CA SER A 154 2.00 -3.75 0.54
C SER A 154 0.59 -3.85 -0.08
N ALA A 155 0.32 -4.90 -0.85
CA ALA A 155 -1.02 -5.20 -1.36
C ALA A 155 -2.05 -5.46 -0.24
N VAL A 156 -1.63 -6.08 0.86
CA VAL A 156 -2.52 -6.35 2.01
C VAL A 156 -2.87 -5.04 2.71
N ASP A 157 -1.90 -4.14 2.89
CA ASP A 157 -2.16 -2.81 3.46
C ASP A 157 -3.13 -2.02 2.59
N SER A 158 -2.90 -2.05 1.29
CA SER A 158 -3.75 -1.40 0.31
C SER A 158 -5.19 -1.95 0.32
N LEU A 159 -5.34 -3.27 0.36
CA LEU A 159 -6.66 -3.92 0.44
C LEU A 159 -7.39 -3.60 1.75
N LEU A 160 -6.66 -3.38 2.83
CA LEU A 160 -7.22 -3.08 4.15
C LEU A 160 -7.36 -1.58 4.42
N SER A 161 -6.97 -0.71 3.51
CA SER A 161 -7.07 0.75 3.68
C SER A 161 -8.48 1.31 3.44
N SER A 162 -9.42 0.50 2.95
CA SER A 162 -10.80 0.95 2.76
C SER A 162 -11.54 1.11 4.09
N PRO A 163 -12.51 2.02 4.19
CA PRO A 163 -13.32 2.19 5.40
C PRO A 163 -14.02 0.90 5.86
N GLU A 164 -14.39 0.04 4.92
CA GLU A 164 -15.05 -1.25 5.15
C GLU A 164 -14.14 -2.26 5.84
N THR A 165 -12.83 -2.12 5.67
CA THR A 165 -11.81 -3.02 6.22
C THR A 165 -11.02 -2.41 7.38
N ALA A 166 -11.39 -1.24 7.89
CA ALA A 166 -10.68 -0.52 8.96
C ALA A 166 -10.46 -1.37 10.23
N ALA A 167 -11.44 -2.19 10.60
CA ALA A 167 -11.32 -3.11 11.74
C ALA A 167 -10.24 -4.20 11.48
N LEU A 168 -10.16 -4.72 10.26
CA LEU A 168 -9.14 -5.69 9.86
C LEU A 168 -7.74 -5.06 9.81
N GLN A 169 -7.64 -3.80 9.43
CA GLN A 169 -6.38 -3.05 9.46
C GLN A 169 -5.86 -2.89 10.90
N GLY A 170 -6.74 -2.59 11.87
CA GLY A 170 -6.39 -2.58 13.29
C GLY A 170 -5.84 -3.92 13.77
N ASN A 171 -6.50 -5.02 13.40
CA ASN A 171 -6.06 -6.37 13.71
C ASN A 171 -4.71 -6.72 13.03
N LEU A 172 -4.50 -6.28 11.79
CA LEU A 172 -3.23 -6.47 11.08
C LEU A 172 -2.08 -5.75 11.79
N ARG A 173 -2.30 -4.51 12.22
CA ARG A 173 -1.31 -3.74 13.00
C ARG A 173 -0.98 -4.44 14.32
N ALA A 174 -1.98 -4.93 15.03
CA ALA A 174 -1.79 -5.71 16.26
C ALA A 174 -1.01 -7.01 16.01
N LEU A 175 -1.25 -7.70 14.89
CA LEU A 175 -0.50 -8.89 14.50
C LEU A 175 0.96 -8.55 14.16
N ARG A 176 1.21 -7.46 13.45
CA ARG A 176 2.57 -6.99 13.12
C ARG A 176 3.39 -6.64 14.36
N SER A 177 2.78 -5.99 15.34
CA SER A 177 3.45 -5.60 16.60
C SER A 177 3.60 -6.74 17.60
N ASN A 178 3.00 -7.90 17.34
CA ASN A 178 3.01 -9.02 18.28
C ASN A 178 4.37 -9.76 18.29
N THR A 179 5.15 -9.54 19.34
CA THR A 179 6.48 -10.14 19.52
C THR A 179 6.46 -11.66 19.56
N THR A 180 5.35 -12.26 20.00
CA THR A 180 5.18 -13.73 20.04
C THR A 180 5.14 -14.31 18.63
N LEU A 181 4.45 -13.65 17.69
CA LEU A 181 4.39 -14.07 16.28
C LEU A 181 5.75 -13.97 15.59
N GLN A 182 6.60 -13.05 16.03
CA GLN A 182 7.94 -12.85 15.48
C GLN A 182 8.97 -13.83 16.07
N SER A 183 8.64 -14.51 17.18
CA SER A 183 9.58 -15.39 17.85
C SER A 183 9.89 -16.65 17.04
N ASN A 184 11.15 -17.09 17.04
CA ASN A 184 11.62 -18.27 16.29
C ASN A 184 10.92 -19.58 16.70
N TRP A 185 10.48 -19.69 17.94
CA TRP A 185 9.77 -20.89 18.40
C TRP A 185 8.35 -20.93 17.83
N PHE A 186 7.65 -19.79 17.79
CA PHE A 186 6.30 -19.68 17.24
C PHE A 186 6.30 -19.91 15.72
N LYS A 187 7.28 -19.33 15.01
CA LYS A 187 7.50 -19.59 13.58
C LYS A 187 7.67 -21.09 13.30
N ARG A 188 8.48 -21.77 14.09
CA ARG A 188 8.64 -23.23 13.95
C ARG A 188 7.37 -24.02 14.28
N LEU A 189 6.56 -23.54 15.21
CA LEU A 189 5.28 -24.16 15.56
C LEU A 189 4.28 -24.06 14.42
N LEU A 190 4.15 -22.87 13.81
CA LEU A 190 3.22 -22.57 12.71
C LEU A 190 3.75 -22.99 11.32
N ASN A 191 4.98 -23.47 11.20
CA ASN A 191 5.46 -24.00 9.92
C ASN A 191 4.81 -25.37 9.64
N VAL A 192 3.52 -25.32 9.34
CA VAL A 192 2.67 -26.47 9.03
C VAL A 192 1.71 -26.10 7.90
N PRO A 193 1.30 -27.08 7.07
CA PRO A 193 0.22 -26.87 6.11
C PRO A 193 -1.11 -26.64 6.85
N VAL A 194 -1.83 -25.62 6.43
CA VAL A 194 -3.14 -25.23 6.98
C VAL A 194 -4.18 -25.20 5.87
N ASN A 195 -5.32 -25.80 6.11
CA ASN A 195 -6.49 -25.70 5.26
C ASN A 195 -7.56 -24.88 5.97
N ILE A 196 -8.10 -23.88 5.32
CA ILE A 196 -9.18 -23.02 5.82
C ILE A 196 -10.37 -23.23 4.90
N ALA A 197 -11.50 -23.62 5.42
CA ALA A 197 -12.74 -23.72 4.68
C ALA A 197 -13.71 -22.62 5.14
N VAL A 198 -14.42 -22.00 4.19
CA VAL A 198 -15.34 -20.88 4.43
C VAL A 198 -16.74 -21.34 4.07
N TYR A 199 -17.68 -21.05 4.98
CA TYR A 199 -19.09 -21.45 4.90
C TYR A 199 -19.99 -20.22 4.92
N GLU A 200 -21.27 -20.39 4.62
CA GLU A 200 -22.25 -19.33 4.72
C GLU A 200 -22.32 -18.71 6.13
N GLY A 201 -22.70 -17.44 6.22
CA GLY A 201 -22.89 -16.74 7.49
C GLY A 201 -21.57 -16.37 8.20
N SER A 202 -20.49 -16.13 7.46
CA SER A 202 -19.16 -15.80 8.02
C SER A 202 -18.53 -16.91 8.88
N ASN A 203 -18.97 -18.14 8.70
CA ASN A 203 -18.40 -19.30 9.38
C ASN A 203 -17.14 -19.79 8.66
N ALA A 204 -16.13 -20.20 9.43
CA ALA A 204 -14.89 -20.75 8.91
C ALA A 204 -14.36 -21.90 9.79
N ALA A 205 -13.72 -22.86 9.15
CA ALA A 205 -12.99 -23.94 9.82
C ALA A 205 -11.54 -23.95 9.36
N ILE A 206 -10.62 -24.19 10.28
CA ILE A 206 -9.18 -24.26 10.07
C ILE A 206 -8.73 -25.68 10.46
N VAL A 207 -8.10 -26.38 9.52
CA VAL A 207 -7.55 -27.71 9.74
C VAL A 207 -6.05 -27.69 9.45
N ALA A 208 -5.24 -27.67 10.50
CA ALA A 208 -3.80 -27.66 10.41
C ALA A 208 -3.21 -29.05 10.65
N ASN A 209 -2.33 -29.51 9.77
CA ASN A 209 -1.61 -30.77 9.95
C ASN A 209 -0.34 -30.56 10.78
N ILE A 210 -0.45 -30.72 12.09
CA ILE A 210 0.66 -30.53 13.03
C ILE A 210 1.64 -31.70 13.05
N GLY A 211 1.28 -32.85 12.45
CA GLY A 211 2.16 -34.02 12.27
C GLY A 211 2.76 -34.53 13.58
N ILE A 212 4.07 -34.71 13.62
CA ILE A 212 4.80 -35.20 14.82
C ILE A 212 4.62 -34.25 16.03
N ARG A 213 4.32 -32.97 15.80
CA ARG A 213 4.09 -31.97 16.86
C ARG A 213 2.88 -32.35 17.74
N SER A 214 1.98 -33.21 17.24
CA SER A 214 0.87 -33.76 18.04
C SER A 214 1.35 -34.52 19.29
N ALA A 215 2.56 -35.05 19.27
CA ALA A 215 3.19 -35.66 20.46
C ALA A 215 3.43 -34.63 21.56
N ALA A 216 3.84 -33.40 21.21
CA ALA A 216 4.04 -32.30 22.16
C ALA A 216 2.70 -31.82 22.76
N VAL A 217 1.65 -31.82 21.93
CA VAL A 217 0.29 -31.40 22.37
C VAL A 217 -0.26 -32.35 23.43
N GLN A 218 0.08 -33.66 23.37
CA GLN A 218 -0.32 -34.62 24.40
C GLN A 218 0.37 -34.38 25.74
N LEU A 219 1.51 -33.69 25.75
CA LEU A 219 2.18 -33.23 26.97
C LEU A 219 1.63 -31.92 27.54
N LEU A 220 0.80 -31.22 26.77
CA LEU A 220 0.24 -29.93 27.18
C LEU A 220 -0.49 -29.96 28.54
N PRO A 221 -1.34 -30.98 28.84
CA PRO A 221 -1.98 -31.07 30.16
C PRO A 221 -0.98 -31.24 31.32
N LEU A 222 0.15 -31.85 31.03
CA LEU A 222 1.21 -32.04 32.02
C LEU A 222 2.01 -30.74 32.22
N ILE A 223 2.26 -30.03 31.13
CA ILE A 223 2.96 -28.74 31.11
C ILE A 223 2.10 -27.67 31.81
N THR A 224 0.81 -27.62 31.53
CA THR A 224 -0.12 -26.66 32.16
C THR A 224 -0.39 -26.96 33.62
N ALA A 225 -0.33 -28.22 34.02
CA ALA A 225 -0.40 -28.61 35.44
C ALA A 225 0.84 -28.17 36.24
N VAL A 226 2.03 -28.10 35.58
CA VAL A 226 3.29 -27.66 36.20
C VAL A 226 3.49 -26.15 36.12
N LYS A 227 3.01 -25.53 35.07
CA LYS A 227 3.06 -24.07 34.84
C LYS A 227 1.74 -23.54 34.28
N PRO A 228 0.75 -23.31 35.12
CA PRO A 228 -0.54 -22.73 34.67
C PRO A 228 -0.39 -21.33 34.05
N GLU A 229 0.60 -20.55 34.47
CA GLU A 229 0.94 -19.21 33.95
C GLU A 229 1.24 -19.18 32.43
N LEU A 230 1.53 -20.32 31.81
CA LEU A 230 1.74 -20.39 30.35
C LEU A 230 0.46 -20.15 29.54
N LEU A 231 -0.70 -20.47 30.09
CA LEU A 231 -2.00 -20.17 29.46
C LEU A 231 -2.41 -18.72 29.70
N ASP A 232 -2.09 -18.16 30.87
CA ASP A 232 -2.38 -16.79 31.22
C ASP A 232 -1.55 -15.78 30.38
N SER A 233 -0.45 -16.26 29.78
CA SER A 233 0.39 -15.44 28.90
C SER A 233 -0.22 -15.19 27.50
N VAL A 234 -1.30 -15.90 27.13
CA VAL A 234 -2.02 -15.67 25.87
C VAL A 234 -3.37 -15.03 26.20
N PRO A 235 -3.54 -13.73 25.98
CA PRO A 235 -4.80 -13.07 26.27
C PRO A 235 -5.93 -13.68 25.44
N ASN A 236 -7.11 -13.76 26.05
CA ASN A 236 -8.35 -14.27 25.44
C ASN A 236 -8.35 -15.78 25.11
N LEU A 237 -7.41 -16.58 25.64
CA LEU A 237 -7.40 -18.01 25.47
C LEU A 237 -7.85 -18.71 26.76
N SER A 238 -8.93 -19.47 26.71
CA SER A 238 -9.46 -20.27 27.82
C SER A 238 -9.52 -21.75 27.46
N GLN A 239 -9.33 -22.61 28.47
CA GLN A 239 -9.49 -24.04 28.26
C GLN A 239 -10.97 -24.42 28.38
N THR A 240 -11.46 -25.25 27.47
CA THR A 240 -12.83 -25.77 27.43
C THR A 240 -12.86 -27.27 27.17
N GLU A 241 -14.00 -27.88 27.40
CA GLU A 241 -14.21 -29.32 27.15
C GLU A 241 -15.33 -29.50 26.11
N PHE A 242 -15.07 -30.39 25.15
CA PHE A 242 -15.99 -30.71 24.07
C PHE A 242 -16.46 -32.18 24.23
N ASP A 243 -17.75 -32.42 24.16
CA ASP A 243 -18.28 -33.79 24.13
C ASP A 243 -18.37 -34.29 22.67
N ILE A 244 -17.53 -35.25 22.34
CA ILE A 244 -17.44 -35.80 20.99
C ILE A 244 -17.83 -37.28 21.06
N ASN A 245 -19.04 -37.58 20.61
CA ASN A 245 -19.61 -38.93 20.58
C ASN A 245 -19.55 -39.67 21.96
N GLY A 246 -19.86 -38.97 23.05
CA GLY A 246 -19.82 -39.49 24.42
C GLY A 246 -18.41 -39.59 25.02
N SER A 247 -17.43 -38.93 24.38
CA SER A 247 -16.05 -38.81 24.88
C SER A 247 -15.69 -37.38 25.08
N THR A 248 -15.48 -36.94 26.30
CA THR A 248 -15.01 -35.59 26.65
C THR A 248 -13.57 -35.36 26.19
N LYS A 249 -13.36 -34.36 25.34
CA LYS A 249 -12.02 -33.93 24.92
C LYS A 249 -11.74 -32.51 25.35
N LYS A 250 -10.54 -32.27 25.86
CA LYS A 250 -10.06 -30.94 26.21
C LYS A 250 -9.66 -30.17 24.95
N GLY A 251 -10.03 -28.91 24.90
CA GLY A 251 -9.63 -27.99 23.85
C GLY A 251 -9.55 -26.58 24.39
N PHE A 252 -9.56 -25.61 23.49
CA PHE A 252 -9.40 -24.21 23.82
C PHE A 252 -10.47 -23.37 23.13
N LEU A 253 -10.87 -22.31 23.80
CA LEU A 253 -11.71 -21.24 23.26
C LEU A 253 -10.84 -19.99 23.17
N PHE A 254 -10.75 -19.40 21.98
CA PHE A 254 -10.06 -18.15 21.73
C PHE A 254 -11.07 -17.08 21.33
N GLU A 255 -11.18 -16.02 22.12
CA GLU A 255 -12.08 -14.89 21.84
C GLU A 255 -11.33 -13.87 20.98
N LEU A 256 -11.72 -13.77 19.69
CA LEU A 256 -11.16 -12.83 18.72
C LEU A 256 -11.71 -11.42 18.95
N THR A 257 -13.03 -11.32 19.13
CA THR A 257 -13.78 -10.09 19.48
C THR A 257 -14.92 -10.44 20.42
N GLN A 258 -15.73 -9.46 20.87
CA GLN A 258 -16.91 -9.73 21.69
C GLN A 258 -17.90 -10.71 21.04
N ASP A 259 -17.96 -10.73 19.69
CA ASP A 259 -18.92 -11.53 18.93
C ASP A 259 -18.28 -12.69 18.16
N GLN A 260 -16.95 -12.76 18.10
CA GLN A 260 -16.24 -13.80 17.34
C GLN A 260 -15.40 -14.68 18.25
N ARG A 261 -15.70 -15.97 18.20
CA ARG A 261 -15.04 -17.01 18.98
C ARG A 261 -14.44 -18.07 18.06
N LEU A 262 -13.30 -18.62 18.46
CA LEU A 262 -12.65 -19.73 17.77
C LEU A 262 -12.53 -20.92 18.72
N TYR A 263 -13.22 -21.98 18.39
CA TYR A 263 -13.23 -23.26 19.12
C TYR A 263 -12.11 -24.15 18.58
N ILE A 264 -11.14 -24.52 19.39
CA ILE A 264 -9.94 -25.24 18.96
C ILE A 264 -9.87 -26.61 19.63
N CYS A 265 -9.73 -27.66 18.84
CA CYS A 265 -9.57 -29.04 19.32
C CYS A 265 -8.39 -29.73 18.62
N PHE A 266 -7.69 -30.57 19.35
CA PHE A 266 -6.62 -31.39 18.79
C PHE A 266 -7.11 -32.83 18.59
N TYR A 267 -7.02 -33.30 17.35
CA TYR A 267 -7.48 -34.63 16.98
C TYR A 267 -6.42 -35.37 16.14
N LYS A 268 -5.89 -36.49 16.65
CA LYS A 268 -4.81 -37.24 16.01
C LYS A 268 -3.60 -36.35 15.70
N ASN A 269 -3.25 -36.20 14.41
CA ASN A 269 -2.19 -35.31 13.91
C ASN A 269 -2.67 -33.91 13.49
N LEU A 270 -3.91 -33.55 13.79
CA LEU A 270 -4.54 -32.31 13.37
C LEU A 270 -4.81 -31.38 14.55
N MET A 271 -4.72 -30.08 14.28
CA MET A 271 -5.36 -29.02 15.03
C MET A 271 -6.58 -28.57 14.20
N ILE A 272 -7.76 -28.64 14.77
CA ILE A 272 -9.01 -28.23 14.12
C ILE A 272 -9.54 -27.05 14.91
N ALA A 273 -9.81 -25.96 14.23
CA ALA A 273 -10.45 -24.79 14.82
C ALA A 273 -11.63 -24.34 13.98
N ALA A 274 -12.72 -23.89 14.60
CA ALA A 274 -13.91 -23.45 13.92
C ALA A 274 -14.53 -22.24 14.62
N THR A 275 -15.23 -21.41 13.87
CA THR A 275 -15.90 -20.20 14.39
C THR A 275 -17.18 -20.52 15.15
N SER A 276 -17.70 -21.76 15.06
CA SER A 276 -18.83 -22.23 15.85
C SER A 276 -18.56 -23.65 16.36
N GLU A 277 -19.15 -23.96 17.50
CA GLU A 277 -19.03 -25.29 18.12
C GLU A 277 -19.66 -26.39 17.24
N HIS A 278 -20.79 -26.09 16.62
CA HIS A 278 -21.46 -27.00 15.67
C HIS A 278 -20.56 -27.33 14.47
N LEU A 279 -19.86 -26.33 13.93
CA LEU A 279 -18.94 -26.53 12.81
C LEU A 279 -17.71 -27.33 13.27
N LEU A 280 -17.22 -27.11 14.49
CA LEU A 280 -16.13 -27.92 15.07
C LEU A 280 -16.54 -29.40 15.13
N TYR A 281 -17.73 -29.70 15.61
CA TYR A 281 -18.24 -31.09 15.66
C TYR A 281 -18.38 -31.68 14.26
N SER A 282 -18.87 -30.90 13.29
CA SER A 282 -18.95 -31.36 11.91
C SER A 282 -17.59 -31.66 11.29
N CYS A 283 -16.55 -30.89 11.66
CA CYS A 283 -15.17 -31.14 11.23
C CYS A 283 -14.52 -32.35 11.95
N LEU A 284 -14.92 -32.63 13.17
CA LEU A 284 -14.42 -33.79 13.92
C LEU A 284 -15.08 -35.12 13.48
N ALA A 285 -16.31 -35.02 12.98
CA ALA A 285 -16.94 -36.12 12.25
C ALA A 285 -16.25 -36.24 10.88
N GLU A 286 -15.79 -37.40 10.49
CA GLU A 286 -15.20 -37.59 9.17
C GLU A 286 -16.29 -37.38 8.09
N ASN A 287 -15.98 -36.54 7.07
CA ASN A 287 -16.87 -36.31 5.92
C ASN A 287 -17.01 -37.57 5.05
N SER A 288 -17.92 -37.58 4.10
CA SER A 288 -18.13 -38.71 3.20
C SER A 288 -16.83 -39.07 2.46
N GLU A 289 -16.59 -40.37 2.23
CA GLU A 289 -15.38 -40.87 1.56
C GLU A 289 -15.22 -40.24 0.15
N ALA A 290 -16.34 -39.98 -0.54
CA ALA A 290 -16.35 -39.35 -1.86
C ALA A 290 -15.91 -37.89 -1.81
N SER A 291 -16.45 -37.11 -0.86
CA SER A 291 -16.10 -35.71 -0.64
C SER A 291 -14.63 -35.58 -0.21
N GLY A 292 -14.18 -36.39 0.73
CA GLY A 292 -12.79 -36.41 1.17
C GLY A 292 -11.80 -36.81 0.07
N LYS A 293 -12.16 -37.72 -0.84
CA LYS A 293 -11.31 -38.07 -1.99
C LYS A 293 -11.21 -36.91 -3.00
N ARG A 294 -12.36 -36.28 -3.32
CA ARG A 294 -12.41 -35.12 -4.21
C ARG A 294 -11.54 -33.97 -3.68
N LEU A 295 -11.73 -33.61 -2.44
CA LEU A 295 -10.95 -32.54 -1.81
C LEU A 295 -9.45 -32.91 -1.70
N THR A 296 -9.12 -34.17 -1.40
CA THR A 296 -7.74 -34.64 -1.39
C THR A 296 -7.08 -34.56 -2.77
N ALA A 297 -7.80 -34.86 -3.84
CA ALA A 297 -7.29 -34.72 -5.20
C ALA A 297 -7.04 -33.25 -5.54
N LEU A 298 -7.97 -32.35 -5.20
CA LEU A 298 -7.82 -30.92 -5.35
C LEU A 298 -6.62 -30.39 -4.52
N LEU A 299 -6.50 -30.74 -3.27
CA LEU A 299 -5.39 -30.35 -2.39
C LEU A 299 -4.02 -30.86 -2.89
N ARG A 300 -3.96 -32.00 -3.58
CA ARG A 300 -2.74 -32.49 -4.23
C ARG A 300 -2.40 -31.73 -5.51
N ALA A 301 -3.41 -31.38 -6.31
CA ALA A 301 -3.22 -30.59 -7.52
C ALA A 301 -2.71 -29.16 -7.22
N SER A 302 -3.04 -28.64 -6.06
CA SER A 302 -2.67 -27.29 -5.58
C SER A 302 -1.27 -27.15 -5.01
N ASN A 303 -0.53 -28.20 -4.87
CA ASN A 303 0.80 -28.19 -4.24
C ASN A 303 1.86 -27.36 -5.01
N ARG A 304 1.41 -26.52 -5.95
CA ARG A 304 2.24 -25.63 -6.78
C ARG A 304 2.29 -24.19 -6.30
N GLY A 305 1.38 -23.77 -5.41
CA GLY A 305 1.32 -22.40 -4.87
C GLY A 305 1.71 -22.34 -3.39
N GLU A 306 2.10 -21.15 -2.94
CA GLU A 306 2.25 -20.88 -1.49
C GLU A 306 0.87 -20.87 -0.82
N VAL A 307 -0.10 -20.26 -1.52
CA VAL A 307 -1.52 -20.27 -1.17
C VAL A 307 -2.30 -20.83 -2.36
N SER A 308 -3.20 -21.77 -2.12
CA SER A 308 -4.10 -22.29 -3.13
C SER A 308 -5.54 -22.12 -2.65
N VAL A 309 -6.33 -21.42 -3.45
CA VAL A 309 -7.75 -21.16 -3.18
C VAL A 309 -8.58 -22.07 -4.07
N TYR A 310 -9.50 -22.79 -3.47
CA TYR A 310 -10.53 -23.57 -4.17
C TYR A 310 -11.84 -22.85 -4.00
N ALA A 311 -12.48 -22.60 -5.11
CA ALA A 311 -13.77 -21.93 -5.07
C ALA A 311 -14.64 -22.40 -6.23
N GLU A 312 -15.93 -22.38 -6.05
CA GLU A 312 -16.86 -22.53 -7.14
C GLU A 312 -16.81 -21.26 -8.01
N PRO A 313 -16.39 -21.37 -9.29
CA PRO A 313 -16.25 -20.19 -10.14
C PRO A 313 -17.56 -19.40 -10.29
N SER A 314 -18.71 -20.08 -10.31
CA SER A 314 -20.04 -19.48 -10.38
C SER A 314 -20.27 -18.41 -9.31
N TYR A 315 -19.74 -18.59 -8.13
CA TYR A 315 -19.88 -17.64 -7.04
C TYR A 315 -19.15 -16.31 -7.33
N PHE A 316 -17.94 -16.40 -7.89
CA PHE A 316 -17.12 -15.21 -8.17
C PHE A 316 -17.52 -14.46 -9.44
N ILE A 317 -18.06 -15.17 -10.42
CA ILE A 317 -18.49 -14.56 -11.69
C ILE A 317 -19.94 -14.09 -11.68
N SER A 318 -20.67 -14.28 -10.58
CA SER A 318 -22.08 -13.87 -10.46
C SER A 318 -22.26 -12.38 -10.81
N GLY A 319 -21.35 -11.51 -10.39
CA GLY A 319 -21.37 -10.09 -10.72
C GLY A 319 -21.23 -9.81 -12.22
N ILE A 320 -20.41 -10.59 -12.92
CA ILE A 320 -20.26 -10.50 -14.38
C ILE A 320 -21.50 -11.03 -15.07
N ALA A 321 -22.01 -12.17 -14.62
CA ALA A 321 -23.21 -12.79 -15.16
C ALA A 321 -24.47 -11.91 -15.00
N ALA A 322 -24.49 -11.03 -14.02
CA ALA A 322 -25.60 -10.09 -13.81
C ALA A 322 -25.63 -8.94 -14.84
N LYS A 323 -24.54 -8.67 -15.55
CA LYS A 323 -24.49 -7.63 -16.59
C LYS A 323 -25.33 -8.03 -17.80
N LYS A 324 -26.00 -7.04 -18.42
CA LYS A 324 -26.81 -7.23 -19.63
C LYS A 324 -26.04 -6.95 -20.92
N ASP A 325 -24.74 -7.19 -20.91
CA ASP A 325 -23.87 -7.07 -22.07
C ASP A 325 -23.54 -8.44 -22.69
N ILE A 326 -22.75 -8.46 -23.75
CA ILE A 326 -22.35 -9.68 -24.46
C ILE A 326 -21.63 -10.64 -23.50
N VAL A 327 -20.70 -10.12 -22.69
CA VAL A 327 -19.91 -10.92 -21.78
C VAL A 327 -20.78 -11.52 -20.68
N GLY A 328 -21.66 -10.73 -20.07
CA GLY A 328 -22.60 -11.20 -19.06
C GLY A 328 -23.56 -12.26 -19.60
N ASN A 329 -24.03 -12.07 -20.85
CA ASN A 329 -24.90 -13.05 -21.53
C ASN A 329 -24.15 -14.38 -21.79
N MET A 330 -22.91 -14.34 -22.25
CA MET A 330 -22.10 -15.54 -22.45
C MET A 330 -21.77 -16.24 -21.13
N VAL A 331 -21.40 -15.48 -20.11
CA VAL A 331 -21.00 -16.02 -18.79
C VAL A 331 -22.17 -16.72 -18.10
N ARG A 332 -23.43 -16.24 -18.29
CA ARG A 332 -24.61 -16.93 -17.78
C ARG A 332 -24.81 -18.34 -18.33
N GLU A 333 -24.34 -18.60 -19.53
CA GLU A 333 -24.47 -19.90 -20.17
C GLU A 333 -23.33 -20.87 -19.80
N LEU A 334 -22.41 -20.47 -18.93
CA LEU A 334 -21.29 -21.31 -18.50
C LEU A 334 -21.66 -22.14 -17.28
N ALA A 335 -21.32 -23.40 -17.28
CA ALA A 335 -21.36 -24.30 -16.15
C ALA A 335 -19.92 -24.70 -15.73
N PHE A 336 -19.72 -24.88 -14.47
CA PHE A 336 -18.44 -25.24 -13.88
C PHE A 336 -18.60 -26.58 -13.14
N PRO A 337 -18.30 -27.70 -13.81
CA PRO A 337 -18.51 -29.04 -13.21
C PRO A 337 -17.59 -29.28 -12.03
N ASP A 338 -16.45 -28.57 -11.98
CA ASP A 338 -15.47 -28.71 -10.92
C ASP A 338 -15.08 -27.35 -10.34
N PRO A 339 -14.83 -27.27 -9.03
CA PRO A 339 -14.23 -26.07 -8.44
C PRO A 339 -12.91 -25.73 -9.09
N ALA A 340 -12.66 -24.45 -9.31
CA ALA A 340 -11.38 -23.97 -9.82
C ALA A 340 -10.32 -23.91 -8.71
N ALA A 341 -9.11 -24.30 -9.04
CA ALA A 341 -7.94 -24.11 -8.18
C ALA A 341 -7.17 -22.88 -8.63
N LEU A 342 -7.08 -21.90 -7.74
CA LEU A 342 -6.31 -20.67 -7.91
C LEU A 342 -5.03 -20.77 -7.08
N ASN A 343 -3.89 -20.92 -7.74
CA ASN A 343 -2.59 -20.97 -7.07
C ASN A 343 -1.97 -19.59 -7.06
N VAL A 344 -1.72 -19.08 -5.88
CA VAL A 344 -1.12 -17.77 -5.64
C VAL A 344 0.28 -17.96 -5.07
N ASN A 345 1.26 -17.33 -5.70
CA ASN A 345 2.61 -17.19 -5.17
C ASN A 345 2.92 -15.71 -5.04
N PHE A 346 3.59 -15.34 -3.98
CA PHE A 346 3.96 -13.96 -3.74
C PHE A 346 5.28 -13.88 -2.97
N ASP A 347 6.02 -12.82 -3.25
CA ASP A 347 7.17 -12.39 -2.46
C ASP A 347 7.02 -10.88 -2.17
N GLU A 348 8.02 -10.26 -1.63
CA GLU A 348 7.99 -8.83 -1.27
C GLU A 348 7.71 -7.92 -2.48
N THR A 349 8.03 -8.37 -3.68
CA THR A 349 8.00 -7.57 -4.90
C THR A 349 7.04 -8.08 -5.96
N THR A 350 6.63 -9.35 -5.90
CA THR A 350 5.83 -9.97 -6.97
C THR A 350 4.64 -10.75 -6.42
N VAL A 351 3.56 -10.73 -7.18
CA VAL A 351 2.40 -11.60 -6.98
C VAL A 351 2.11 -12.32 -8.29
N SER A 352 2.03 -13.63 -8.26
CA SER A 352 1.60 -14.43 -9.40
C SER A 352 0.45 -15.35 -9.05
N LEU A 353 -0.46 -15.50 -9.99
CA LEU A 353 -1.67 -16.28 -9.85
C LEU A 353 -1.82 -17.16 -11.08
N HIS A 354 -2.07 -18.43 -10.85
CA HIS A 354 -2.30 -19.41 -11.89
C HIS A 354 -3.56 -20.23 -11.60
N SER A 355 -4.47 -20.31 -12.56
CA SER A 355 -5.69 -21.12 -12.44
C SER A 355 -5.94 -21.95 -13.68
N VAL A 356 -6.54 -23.11 -13.46
CA VAL A 356 -7.02 -24.01 -14.52
C VAL A 356 -8.51 -24.24 -14.27
N ILE A 357 -9.33 -23.82 -15.19
CA ILE A 357 -10.79 -23.83 -15.07
C ILE A 357 -11.37 -24.70 -16.19
N ASN A 358 -12.18 -25.69 -15.83
CA ASN A 358 -12.96 -26.46 -16.79
C ASN A 358 -14.31 -25.77 -17.00
N TRP A 359 -14.55 -25.32 -18.23
CA TRP A 359 -15.79 -24.66 -18.60
C TRP A 359 -16.62 -25.51 -19.55
N ILE A 360 -17.90 -25.60 -19.30
CA ILE A 360 -18.85 -26.28 -20.17
C ILE A 360 -20.01 -25.30 -20.39
N SER A 361 -20.58 -25.31 -21.57
CA SER A 361 -21.83 -24.64 -21.91
C SER A 361 -22.76 -25.63 -22.57
N GLU A 362 -24.08 -25.49 -22.32
CA GLU A 362 -25.10 -26.23 -23.06
C GLU A 362 -25.20 -25.75 -24.50
N ARG A 363 -24.75 -24.51 -24.76
CA ARG A 363 -24.76 -23.92 -26.10
C ARG A 363 -23.52 -24.30 -26.91
N SER A 364 -23.75 -24.77 -28.11
CA SER A 364 -22.71 -25.16 -29.08
C SER A 364 -21.83 -23.99 -29.48
N GLU A 365 -22.41 -22.77 -29.54
CA GLU A 365 -21.72 -21.54 -29.96
C GLU A 365 -20.66 -21.12 -28.92
N VAL A 366 -21.02 -21.15 -27.64
CA VAL A 366 -20.08 -20.86 -26.55
C VAL A 366 -18.94 -21.88 -26.52
N ASN A 367 -19.28 -23.16 -26.62
CA ASN A 367 -18.28 -24.23 -26.68
C ASN A 367 -17.36 -24.10 -27.88
N ALA A 368 -17.88 -23.64 -29.02
CA ALA A 368 -17.06 -23.40 -30.23
C ALA A 368 -16.04 -22.28 -29.98
N ILE A 369 -16.40 -21.21 -29.30
CA ILE A 369 -15.49 -20.12 -28.92
C ILE A 369 -14.44 -20.62 -27.91
N LEU A 370 -14.85 -21.32 -26.85
CA LEU A 370 -13.95 -21.81 -25.80
C LEU A 370 -12.94 -22.87 -26.28
N GLN A 371 -13.24 -23.56 -27.38
CA GLN A 371 -12.33 -24.57 -27.96
C GLN A 371 -11.34 -23.99 -28.98
N ARG A 372 -11.43 -22.69 -29.28
CA ARG A 372 -10.51 -22.05 -30.20
C ARG A 372 -9.11 -21.96 -29.62
N ARG A 373 -8.14 -22.36 -30.43
CA ARG A 373 -6.72 -22.17 -30.14
C ARG A 373 -6.23 -20.88 -30.74
N SER A 374 -5.46 -20.16 -29.97
CA SER A 374 -4.80 -18.92 -30.38
C SER A 374 -3.31 -19.15 -30.54
N THR A 375 -2.68 -18.30 -31.31
CA THR A 375 -1.23 -18.26 -31.47
C THR A 375 -0.61 -17.20 -30.58
N LEU A 376 0.71 -17.15 -30.50
CA LEU A 376 1.40 -16.04 -29.88
C LEU A 376 1.05 -14.74 -30.64
N PRO A 377 0.53 -13.72 -29.95
CA PRO A 377 0.15 -12.49 -30.64
C PRO A 377 1.33 -11.78 -31.29
N SER A 378 1.23 -11.48 -32.55
CA SER A 378 2.30 -10.86 -33.33
C SER A 378 2.43 -9.35 -33.00
N ILE A 379 1.35 -8.71 -32.52
CA ILE A 379 1.36 -7.31 -32.09
C ILE A 379 2.40 -7.05 -30.98
N LEU A 380 2.65 -8.01 -30.11
CA LEU A 380 3.63 -7.86 -29.02
C LEU A 380 5.01 -7.46 -29.54
N SER A 381 5.41 -7.95 -30.74
CA SER A 381 6.69 -7.61 -31.34
C SER A 381 6.70 -6.25 -32.07
N ARG A 382 5.59 -5.51 -32.04
CA ARG A 382 5.37 -4.26 -32.79
C ARG A 382 4.93 -3.11 -31.87
N LEU A 383 4.69 -3.39 -30.59
CA LEU A 383 4.33 -2.35 -29.65
C LEU A 383 5.52 -1.42 -29.38
N PRO A 384 5.29 -0.10 -29.36
CA PRO A 384 6.32 0.88 -29.03
C PRO A 384 6.82 0.67 -27.58
N GLU A 385 8.04 1.07 -27.31
CA GLU A 385 8.64 1.01 -25.96
C GLU A 385 7.82 1.82 -24.94
N GLY A 386 7.25 2.93 -25.38
CA GLY A 386 6.38 3.79 -24.58
C GLY A 386 5.00 3.24 -24.29
N ALA A 387 4.65 2.01 -24.73
CA ALA A 387 3.35 1.42 -24.42
C ALA A 387 3.19 1.16 -22.91
N VAL A 388 2.16 1.74 -22.29
CA VAL A 388 1.87 1.63 -20.86
C VAL A 388 0.74 0.67 -20.53
N TYR A 389 -0.14 0.39 -21.46
CA TYR A 389 -1.13 -0.68 -21.36
C TYR A 389 -1.45 -1.27 -22.72
N LEU A 390 -1.92 -2.50 -22.71
CA LEU A 390 -2.43 -3.24 -23.86
C LEU A 390 -3.62 -4.08 -23.43
N THR A 391 -4.70 -4.00 -24.15
CA THR A 391 -5.77 -4.99 -24.12
C THR A 391 -5.88 -5.63 -25.49
N LEU A 392 -5.77 -6.93 -25.54
CA LEU A 392 -5.74 -7.72 -26.78
C LEU A 392 -6.75 -8.87 -26.71
N LEU A 393 -7.50 -9.05 -27.78
CA LEU A 393 -8.32 -10.21 -28.08
C LEU A 393 -7.72 -10.92 -29.30
N ASN A 394 -7.43 -12.23 -29.17
CA ASN A 394 -6.88 -13.09 -30.22
C ASN A 394 -7.62 -14.45 -30.24
N LEU A 395 -8.79 -14.47 -30.82
CA LEU A 395 -9.68 -15.65 -30.87
C LEU A 395 -9.78 -16.29 -32.26
N GLY A 396 -8.80 -16.01 -33.12
CA GLY A 396 -8.77 -16.55 -34.49
C GLY A 396 -9.63 -15.73 -35.44
N ASP A 397 -10.29 -16.40 -36.43
CA ASP A 397 -11.06 -15.70 -37.44
C ASP A 397 -12.19 -14.83 -36.86
N PRO A 398 -12.22 -13.53 -37.11
CA PRO A 398 -13.24 -12.61 -36.57
C PRO A 398 -14.66 -12.93 -37.08
N GLN A 399 -14.79 -13.45 -38.30
CA GLN A 399 -16.08 -13.84 -38.85
C GLN A 399 -16.67 -15.02 -38.08
N PHE A 400 -15.84 -16.02 -37.77
CA PHE A 400 -16.24 -17.15 -36.94
C PHE A 400 -16.68 -16.68 -35.54
N LEU A 401 -15.91 -15.76 -34.94
CA LEU A 401 -16.25 -15.19 -33.62
C LEU A 401 -17.60 -14.48 -33.67
N TYR A 402 -17.82 -13.62 -34.67
CA TYR A 402 -19.09 -12.93 -34.87
C TYR A 402 -20.26 -13.89 -35.01
N GLU A 403 -20.13 -14.91 -35.91
CA GLU A 403 -21.21 -15.87 -36.16
C GLU A 403 -21.65 -16.63 -34.89
N ASN A 404 -20.72 -16.93 -34.00
CA ASN A 404 -21.04 -17.62 -32.75
C ASN A 404 -21.45 -16.65 -31.61
N ALA A 405 -20.93 -15.43 -31.59
CA ALA A 405 -21.24 -14.46 -30.52
C ALA A 405 -22.55 -13.69 -30.78
N LYS A 406 -23.01 -13.55 -32.02
CA LYS A 406 -24.22 -12.76 -32.37
C LYS A 406 -25.49 -13.19 -31.65
N THR A 407 -25.56 -14.46 -31.24
CA THR A 407 -26.72 -15.01 -30.48
C THR A 407 -26.80 -14.45 -29.04
N PHE A 408 -25.72 -13.86 -28.54
CA PHE A 408 -25.61 -13.27 -27.21
C PHE A 408 -25.69 -11.74 -27.23
N PHE A 409 -25.87 -11.14 -28.40
CA PHE A 409 -25.95 -9.70 -28.53
C PHE A 409 -27.22 -9.15 -27.89
N PRO A 410 -27.14 -8.07 -27.13
CA PRO A 410 -28.30 -7.33 -26.67
C PRO A 410 -29.18 -6.90 -27.86
N PRO A 411 -30.50 -6.75 -27.65
CA PRO A 411 -31.41 -6.37 -28.73
C PRO A 411 -31.03 -5.08 -29.48
N GLU A 412 -30.50 -4.11 -28.74
CA GLU A 412 -30.03 -2.84 -29.32
C GLU A 412 -28.85 -3.03 -30.24
N LEU A 413 -27.87 -3.83 -29.86
CA LEU A 413 -26.71 -4.14 -30.67
C LEU A 413 -27.12 -4.91 -31.92
N THR A 414 -28.02 -5.91 -31.79
CA THR A 414 -28.56 -6.63 -32.92
C THR A 414 -29.28 -5.70 -33.92
N LYS A 415 -30.02 -4.72 -33.40
CA LYS A 415 -30.70 -3.70 -34.22
C LYS A 415 -29.67 -2.84 -34.97
N ASN A 416 -28.58 -2.43 -34.28
CA ASN A 416 -27.49 -1.62 -34.88
C ASN A 416 -26.80 -2.39 -35.99
N PHE A 417 -26.46 -3.68 -35.77
CA PHE A 417 -25.87 -4.52 -36.79
C PHE A 417 -26.78 -4.69 -38.02
N ASN A 418 -28.08 -4.97 -37.84
CA ASN A 418 -29.02 -5.09 -38.94
C ASN A 418 -29.19 -3.78 -39.72
N SER A 419 -29.14 -2.65 -39.05
CA SER A 419 -29.17 -1.33 -39.69
C SER A 419 -27.88 -1.07 -40.47
N ALA A 420 -26.74 -1.40 -39.87
CA ALA A 420 -25.42 -1.26 -40.53
C ALA A 420 -25.35 -2.13 -41.79
N ASP A 421 -25.81 -3.39 -41.74
CA ASP A 421 -25.86 -4.31 -42.90
C ASP A 421 -26.74 -3.79 -44.02
N LYS A 422 -27.95 -3.27 -43.71
CA LYS A 422 -28.82 -2.63 -44.69
C LYS A 422 -28.16 -1.42 -45.36
N ASN A 423 -27.54 -0.57 -44.56
CA ASN A 423 -26.88 0.64 -45.05
C ASN A 423 -25.65 0.26 -45.92
N SER A 424 -24.87 -0.73 -45.48
CA SER A 424 -23.73 -1.26 -46.25
C SER A 424 -24.14 -1.76 -47.63
N LYS A 425 -25.19 -2.56 -47.71
CA LYS A 425 -25.78 -3.04 -48.97
C LYS A 425 -26.28 -1.90 -49.87
N PHE A 426 -26.91 -0.91 -49.26
CA PHE A 426 -27.42 0.23 -50.02
C PHE A 426 -26.33 1.12 -50.57
N PHE A 427 -25.32 1.48 -49.79
CA PHE A 427 -24.26 2.41 -50.24
C PHE A 427 -23.15 1.72 -51.03
N PHE A 428 -22.78 0.48 -50.71
CA PHE A 428 -21.58 -0.17 -51.25
C PHE A 428 -21.88 -1.45 -52.03
N ASN A 429 -23.13 -1.87 -52.10
CA ASN A 429 -23.54 -3.13 -52.71
C ASN A 429 -22.79 -4.35 -52.13
N LYS A 430 -22.41 -4.26 -50.86
CA LYS A 430 -21.72 -5.30 -50.09
C LYS A 430 -22.41 -5.47 -48.75
N ASP A 431 -22.48 -6.72 -48.28
CA ASP A 431 -22.93 -6.89 -46.89
C ASP A 431 -21.84 -6.47 -45.87
N LEU A 432 -22.27 -6.30 -44.65
CA LEU A 432 -21.35 -5.84 -43.57
C LEU A 432 -20.23 -6.88 -43.33
N ASN A 433 -20.55 -8.17 -43.47
CA ASN A 433 -19.56 -9.23 -43.29
C ASN A 433 -18.43 -9.13 -44.33
N GLN A 434 -18.76 -8.85 -45.61
CA GLN A 434 -17.77 -8.64 -46.66
C GLN A 434 -16.95 -7.35 -46.42
N LEU A 435 -17.61 -6.30 -45.97
CA LEU A 435 -16.91 -5.04 -45.69
C LEU A 435 -15.95 -5.12 -44.53
N VAL A 436 -16.26 -5.88 -43.49
CA VAL A 436 -15.49 -5.91 -42.25
C VAL A 436 -14.55 -7.12 -42.20
N PHE A 437 -15.05 -8.36 -42.44
CA PHE A 437 -14.27 -9.54 -42.14
C PHE A 437 -13.38 -10.00 -43.29
N ASP A 438 -13.52 -9.46 -44.47
CA ASP A 438 -12.70 -9.88 -45.62
C ASP A 438 -11.21 -9.54 -45.46
N TRP A 439 -10.89 -8.50 -44.71
CA TRP A 439 -9.54 -8.02 -44.50
C TRP A 439 -9.01 -8.17 -43.08
N MET A 440 -9.90 -8.30 -42.07
CA MET A 440 -9.52 -8.39 -40.67
C MET A 440 -8.80 -9.70 -40.36
N GLY A 441 -7.74 -9.62 -39.58
CA GLY A 441 -7.04 -10.75 -38.98
C GLY A 441 -7.55 -11.10 -37.58
N SER A 442 -6.80 -11.92 -36.86
CA SER A 442 -7.24 -12.50 -35.57
C SER A 442 -7.02 -11.61 -34.35
N GLU A 443 -6.21 -10.58 -34.48
CA GLU A 443 -5.80 -9.75 -33.36
C GLU A 443 -6.50 -8.38 -33.40
N ILE A 444 -7.20 -8.05 -32.33
CA ILE A 444 -7.91 -6.77 -32.17
C ILE A 444 -7.61 -6.27 -30.78
N GLY A 445 -7.31 -4.98 -30.64
CA GLY A 445 -7.06 -4.44 -29.32
C GLY A 445 -6.83 -2.96 -29.28
N VAL A 446 -6.39 -2.53 -28.12
CA VAL A 446 -6.10 -1.14 -27.82
C VAL A 446 -4.89 -1.05 -26.91
N PHE A 447 -4.04 -0.07 -27.15
CA PHE A 447 -2.94 0.26 -26.24
C PHE A 447 -2.84 1.77 -26.04
N GLY A 448 -2.20 2.18 -24.96
CA GLY A 448 -1.88 3.58 -24.68
C GLY A 448 -0.37 3.79 -24.64
N HIS A 449 0.04 5.01 -24.99
CA HIS A 449 1.42 5.46 -24.94
C HIS A 449 1.63 6.40 -23.75
N ARG A 450 2.79 6.35 -23.07
CA ARG A 450 3.09 7.17 -21.87
C ARG A 450 2.97 8.67 -22.11
N ASP A 451 3.28 9.14 -23.30
CA ASP A 451 3.30 10.55 -23.68
C ASP A 451 2.01 11.00 -24.41
N SER A 452 0.97 10.14 -24.42
CA SER A 452 -0.33 10.45 -25.02
C SER A 452 -1.48 9.95 -24.14
N GLN A 453 -2.47 10.82 -23.94
CA GLN A 453 -3.71 10.42 -23.25
C GLN A 453 -4.69 9.71 -24.19
N THR A 454 -4.44 9.77 -25.51
CA THR A 454 -5.35 9.22 -26.50
C THR A 454 -4.95 7.79 -26.84
N PRO A 455 -5.87 6.81 -26.73
CA PRO A 455 -5.59 5.42 -27.03
C PRO A 455 -5.37 5.19 -28.52
N VAL A 456 -4.61 4.14 -28.84
CA VAL A 456 -4.41 3.62 -30.18
C VAL A 456 -5.08 2.26 -30.30
N PHE A 457 -6.11 2.16 -31.12
CA PHE A 457 -6.77 0.90 -31.48
C PHE A 457 -6.02 0.24 -32.61
N PHE A 458 -5.94 -1.08 -32.63
CA PHE A 458 -5.30 -1.83 -33.69
C PHE A 458 -6.11 -3.06 -34.09
N ILE A 459 -5.99 -3.41 -35.37
CA ILE A 459 -6.61 -4.59 -35.95
C ILE A 459 -5.54 -5.23 -36.86
N SER A 460 -5.24 -6.50 -36.66
CA SER A 460 -4.36 -7.22 -37.59
C SER A 460 -5.04 -7.41 -38.95
N LEU A 461 -4.26 -7.45 -39.99
CA LEU A 461 -4.74 -7.58 -41.37
C LEU A 461 -4.39 -8.96 -41.93
N LYS A 462 -5.40 -9.69 -42.38
CA LYS A 462 -5.17 -10.90 -43.19
C LYS A 462 -5.02 -10.57 -44.67
N ASP A 463 -5.56 -9.42 -45.14
CA ASP A 463 -5.47 -8.91 -46.48
C ASP A 463 -5.35 -7.37 -46.44
N GLU A 464 -4.11 -6.90 -46.49
CA GLU A 464 -3.82 -5.46 -46.44
C GLU A 464 -4.33 -4.74 -47.70
N ALA A 465 -4.28 -5.41 -48.89
CA ALA A 465 -4.74 -4.78 -50.12
C ALA A 465 -6.24 -4.50 -50.10
N LYS A 466 -7.05 -5.41 -49.53
CA LYS A 466 -8.48 -5.18 -49.36
C LYS A 466 -8.76 -4.09 -48.32
N CYS A 467 -7.97 -4.00 -47.25
CA CYS A 467 -8.10 -2.95 -46.27
C CYS A 467 -7.81 -1.57 -46.90
N ARG A 468 -6.73 -1.46 -47.65
CA ARG A 468 -6.38 -0.21 -48.40
C ARG A 468 -7.44 0.15 -49.42
N TYR A 469 -7.92 -0.80 -50.20
CA TYR A 469 -9.03 -0.56 -51.12
C TYR A 469 -10.27 -0.04 -50.38
N LEU A 470 -10.60 -0.59 -49.24
CA LEU A 470 -11.75 -0.12 -48.47
C LEU A 470 -11.56 1.33 -48.00
N LEU A 471 -10.41 1.64 -47.42
CA LEU A 471 -10.14 2.93 -46.78
C LEU A 471 -9.80 4.01 -47.82
N GLU A 472 -8.97 3.70 -48.80
CA GLU A 472 -8.41 4.68 -49.75
C GLU A 472 -9.31 4.88 -50.97
N ASP A 473 -9.95 3.85 -51.48
CA ASP A 473 -10.80 3.92 -52.68
C ASP A 473 -12.27 3.99 -52.36
N LEU A 474 -12.82 3.06 -51.55
CA LEU A 474 -14.25 3.00 -51.31
C LEU A 474 -14.70 4.10 -50.36
N PHE A 475 -14.05 4.25 -49.20
CA PHE A 475 -14.33 5.33 -48.23
C PHE A 475 -13.65 6.63 -48.65
N GLY A 476 -12.50 6.57 -49.29
CA GLY A 476 -11.71 7.71 -49.76
C GLY A 476 -12.44 8.62 -50.74
N THR A 477 -13.37 8.08 -51.54
CA THR A 477 -14.22 8.85 -52.46
C THR A 477 -15.37 9.57 -51.79
N ILE A 478 -15.87 9.07 -50.64
CA ILE A 478 -17.10 9.54 -50.02
C ILE A 478 -16.82 10.11 -48.62
N PHE A 479 -15.88 9.51 -47.85
CA PHE A 479 -15.72 9.77 -46.42
C PHE A 479 -14.32 10.18 -45.97
N VAL A 480 -13.29 9.98 -46.80
CA VAL A 480 -11.92 10.46 -46.49
C VAL A 480 -11.73 11.83 -47.07
N ASN A 481 -11.70 12.81 -46.23
CA ASN A 481 -11.27 14.15 -46.62
C ASN A 481 -9.74 14.15 -46.75
N ARG A 482 -9.22 13.87 -47.96
CA ARG A 482 -7.77 13.85 -48.23
C ARG A 482 -7.07 15.16 -47.94
N ASN A 483 -7.82 16.24 -47.79
CA ASN A 483 -7.31 17.57 -47.45
C ASN A 483 -7.12 17.76 -45.95
N VAL A 484 -7.65 16.88 -45.10
CA VAL A 484 -7.51 16.92 -43.66
C VAL A 484 -6.56 15.80 -43.24
N SER A 485 -5.27 16.01 -43.43
CA SER A 485 -4.23 15.14 -42.90
C SER A 485 -3.34 15.96 -41.96
N ALA A 486 -2.99 15.39 -40.82
CA ALA A 486 -1.97 15.98 -39.96
C ALA A 486 -0.57 15.56 -40.46
N VAL A 487 0.39 16.47 -40.34
CA VAL A 487 1.80 16.18 -40.57
C VAL A 487 2.48 16.09 -39.23
N VAL A 488 2.98 14.92 -38.88
CA VAL A 488 3.68 14.66 -37.61
C VAL A 488 5.04 14.04 -37.95
N ASP A 489 6.13 14.67 -37.56
CA ASP A 489 7.51 14.23 -37.85
C ASP A 489 7.69 13.83 -39.33
N ASP A 490 7.33 14.69 -40.30
CA ASP A 490 7.36 14.50 -41.75
C ASP A 490 6.44 13.40 -42.29
N ASN A 491 5.69 12.73 -41.45
CA ASN A 491 4.72 11.71 -41.87
C ASN A 491 3.33 12.34 -42.04
N ARG A 492 2.72 12.10 -43.20
CA ARG A 492 1.34 12.50 -43.42
C ARG A 492 0.39 11.41 -42.93
N ILE A 493 -0.39 11.68 -41.90
CA ILE A 493 -1.35 10.77 -41.28
C ILE A 493 -2.76 11.20 -41.72
N PRO A 494 -3.44 10.39 -42.54
CA PRO A 494 -4.78 10.71 -43.03
C PRO A 494 -5.85 10.52 -41.95
N ARG A 495 -6.94 11.28 -42.09
CA ARG A 495 -8.13 11.22 -41.26
C ARG A 495 -9.28 10.59 -42.04
N ILE A 496 -10.08 9.78 -41.37
CA ILE A 496 -11.27 9.14 -41.93
C ILE A 496 -12.52 9.61 -41.17
N VAL A 497 -13.57 9.92 -41.93
CA VAL A 497 -14.89 10.24 -41.35
C VAL A 497 -15.75 8.99 -41.49
N PHE A 498 -16.05 8.32 -40.39
CA PHE A 498 -16.92 7.17 -40.45
C PHE A 498 -18.37 7.57 -40.66
N PRO A 499 -19.12 6.83 -41.50
CA PRO A 499 -20.56 7.02 -41.59
C PRO A 499 -21.22 6.88 -40.21
N SER A 500 -22.29 7.65 -39.97
CA SER A 500 -22.97 7.68 -38.67
C SER A 500 -23.43 6.30 -38.19
N TRP A 501 -23.80 5.41 -39.09
CA TRP A 501 -24.19 4.04 -38.79
C TRP A 501 -22.99 3.18 -38.30
N LEU A 502 -21.77 3.40 -38.84
CA LEU A 502 -20.57 2.70 -38.40
C LEU A 502 -20.07 3.27 -37.06
N SER A 503 -20.06 4.60 -36.93
CA SER A 503 -19.75 5.24 -35.62
C SER A 503 -20.74 4.80 -34.52
N GLY A 504 -22.04 4.65 -34.88
CA GLY A 504 -23.05 4.12 -33.95
C GLY A 504 -22.80 2.66 -33.56
N LEU A 505 -22.33 1.84 -34.48
CA LEU A 505 -21.93 0.46 -34.20
C LEU A 505 -20.70 0.41 -33.27
N LEU A 506 -19.68 1.22 -33.52
CA LEU A 506 -18.48 1.27 -32.69
C LEU A 506 -18.79 1.75 -31.25
N ARG A 507 -19.66 2.76 -31.11
CA ARG A 507 -20.10 3.23 -29.78
C ARG A 507 -20.87 2.15 -29.01
N ALA A 508 -21.58 1.27 -29.67
CA ALA A 508 -22.24 0.13 -29.02
C ALA A 508 -21.23 -0.85 -28.39
N PHE A 509 -19.97 -0.81 -28.80
CA PHE A 509 -18.84 -1.51 -28.18
C PHE A 509 -18.00 -0.62 -27.27
N HIS A 510 -18.51 0.57 -26.90
CA HIS A 510 -17.79 1.59 -26.14
C HIS A 510 -16.52 2.12 -26.82
N ILE A 511 -16.47 2.05 -28.14
CA ILE A 511 -15.38 2.59 -28.95
C ILE A 511 -15.84 3.93 -29.54
N ASP A 512 -15.37 5.04 -29.00
CA ASP A 512 -15.70 6.38 -29.49
C ASP A 512 -14.61 6.89 -30.42
N LEU A 513 -14.77 6.63 -31.69
CA LEU A 513 -13.90 7.06 -32.79
C LEU A 513 -14.76 7.77 -33.85
N PRO A 514 -15.16 9.03 -33.64
CA PRO A 514 -16.03 9.72 -34.58
C PRO A 514 -15.33 10.01 -35.91
N GLU A 515 -14.08 10.44 -35.88
CA GLU A 515 -13.28 10.83 -37.04
C GLU A 515 -11.79 10.50 -36.80
N PRO A 516 -11.43 9.20 -36.70
CA PRO A 516 -10.08 8.82 -36.34
C PRO A 516 -9.05 9.10 -37.44
N PHE A 517 -7.84 9.38 -37.01
CA PHE A 517 -6.65 9.23 -37.85
C PHE A 517 -6.33 7.74 -37.99
N TYR A 518 -5.75 7.35 -39.14
CA TYR A 518 -5.38 5.96 -39.34
C TYR A 518 -3.98 5.80 -39.96
N MET A 519 -3.39 4.65 -39.69
CA MET A 519 -2.10 4.24 -40.23
C MET A 519 -2.14 2.73 -40.49
N ILE A 520 -1.65 2.32 -41.69
CA ILE A 520 -1.44 0.91 -42.00
C ILE A 520 0.06 0.66 -42.02
N GLN A 521 0.52 -0.17 -41.11
CA GLN A 521 1.94 -0.51 -40.99
C GLN A 521 2.11 -1.94 -40.49
N ASP A 522 3.05 -2.68 -41.07
CA ASP A 522 3.48 -4.01 -40.61
C ASP A 522 2.35 -5.04 -40.45
N GLY A 523 1.33 -4.98 -41.30
CA GLY A 523 0.20 -5.88 -41.29
C GLY A 523 -0.86 -5.54 -40.23
N TYR A 524 -0.89 -4.29 -39.77
CA TYR A 524 -1.90 -3.76 -38.83
C TYR A 524 -2.50 -2.46 -39.36
N LEU A 525 -3.79 -2.30 -39.10
CA LEU A 525 -4.48 -1.02 -39.13
C LEU A 525 -4.47 -0.44 -37.73
N TYR A 526 -3.93 0.77 -37.57
CA TYR A 526 -3.97 1.55 -36.32
C TYR A 526 -4.94 2.71 -36.46
N LEU A 527 -5.73 2.96 -35.45
CA LEU A 527 -6.74 4.03 -35.39
C LEU A 527 -6.59 4.81 -34.09
N SER A 528 -6.62 6.14 -34.15
CA SER A 528 -6.59 7.00 -32.97
C SER A 528 -7.29 8.33 -33.24
N ASN A 529 -7.84 8.95 -32.21
CA ASN A 529 -8.34 10.32 -32.29
C ASN A 529 -7.19 11.37 -32.35
N SER A 530 -5.92 10.94 -32.13
CA SER A 530 -4.73 11.80 -32.20
C SER A 530 -3.76 11.31 -33.26
N ALA A 531 -3.41 12.19 -34.20
CA ALA A 531 -2.35 11.94 -35.17
C ALA A 531 -0.97 11.84 -34.50
N GLU A 532 -0.76 12.62 -33.44
CA GLU A 532 0.49 12.63 -32.68
C GLU A 532 0.73 11.28 -32.00
N ALA A 533 -0.33 10.66 -31.40
CA ALA A 533 -0.23 9.32 -30.85
C ALA A 533 0.24 8.28 -31.88
N LEU A 534 -0.30 8.34 -33.10
CA LEU A 534 0.14 7.46 -34.19
C LEU A 534 1.56 7.77 -34.66
N GLY A 535 1.93 9.07 -34.73
CA GLY A 535 3.28 9.52 -35.09
C GLY A 535 4.34 9.03 -34.10
N MET A 536 4.09 9.16 -32.80
CA MET A 536 4.96 8.64 -31.73
C MET A 536 5.17 7.12 -31.85
N CYS A 537 4.07 6.37 -32.03
CA CYS A 537 4.14 4.94 -32.22
C CYS A 537 4.98 4.55 -33.44
N LYS A 538 4.75 5.25 -34.57
CA LYS A 538 5.54 5.02 -35.80
C LYS A 538 7.01 5.29 -35.56
N LYS A 539 7.36 6.40 -34.96
CA LYS A 539 8.75 6.80 -34.71
C LYS A 539 9.49 5.79 -33.84
N GLU A 540 8.88 5.32 -32.77
CA GLU A 540 9.49 4.30 -31.90
C GLU A 540 9.67 2.97 -32.61
N THR A 541 8.64 2.50 -33.34
CA THR A 541 8.71 1.24 -34.06
C THR A 541 9.72 1.30 -35.21
N ASP A 542 9.78 2.37 -35.98
CA ASP A 542 10.75 2.56 -37.08
C ASP A 542 12.20 2.64 -36.55
N THR A 543 12.41 3.19 -35.36
CA THR A 543 13.72 3.24 -34.69
C THR A 543 14.06 1.97 -33.93
N GLY A 544 13.15 0.99 -33.91
CA GLY A 544 13.33 -0.28 -33.23
C GLY A 544 13.26 -0.21 -31.71
N LYS A 545 12.68 0.86 -31.15
CA LYS A 545 12.33 0.98 -29.75
C LYS A 545 11.01 0.25 -29.50
N LEU A 546 11.12 -1.00 -29.05
CA LEU A 546 9.98 -1.91 -28.91
C LEU A 546 9.84 -2.39 -27.46
N LEU A 547 8.60 -2.52 -27.00
CA LEU A 547 8.26 -3.02 -25.68
C LEU A 547 8.94 -4.36 -25.36
N VAL A 548 8.97 -5.29 -26.32
CA VAL A 548 9.58 -6.63 -26.13
C VAL A 548 11.08 -6.60 -25.89
N LYS A 549 11.75 -5.51 -26.19
CA LYS A 549 13.20 -5.33 -25.94
C LYS A 549 13.50 -4.82 -24.55
N THR A 550 12.51 -4.30 -23.83
CA THR A 550 12.68 -3.79 -22.47
C THR A 550 12.95 -4.92 -21.49
N ASP A 551 13.74 -4.64 -20.46
CA ASP A 551 14.03 -5.63 -19.41
C ASP A 551 12.80 -5.89 -18.54
N GLU A 552 11.91 -4.94 -18.44
CA GLU A 552 10.61 -5.07 -17.75
C GLU A 552 9.74 -6.12 -18.45
N TRP A 553 9.54 -5.97 -19.77
CA TRP A 553 8.76 -6.94 -20.52
C TRP A 553 9.35 -8.35 -20.43
N LYS A 554 10.67 -8.50 -20.52
CA LYS A 554 11.34 -9.81 -20.41
C LYS A 554 11.04 -10.54 -19.11
N LYS A 555 10.84 -9.80 -18.00
CA LYS A 555 10.41 -10.38 -16.72
C LYS A 555 8.96 -10.82 -16.76
N ILE A 556 8.08 -9.96 -17.25
CA ILE A 556 6.63 -10.16 -17.34
C ILE A 556 6.27 -11.25 -18.36
N ALA A 557 6.97 -11.29 -19.48
CA ALA A 557 6.73 -12.24 -20.58
C ALA A 557 6.84 -13.71 -20.17
N LYS A 558 7.53 -14.01 -19.06
CA LYS A 558 7.59 -15.37 -18.49
C LYS A 558 6.23 -15.89 -18.04
N ALA A 559 5.31 -15.01 -17.74
CA ALA A 559 3.94 -15.33 -17.35
C ALA A 559 2.97 -15.38 -18.54
N VAL A 560 3.41 -14.95 -19.73
CA VAL A 560 2.57 -14.96 -20.94
C VAL A 560 2.75 -16.29 -21.68
N SER A 561 1.64 -17.01 -21.87
CA SER A 561 1.64 -18.23 -22.67
C SER A 561 1.84 -17.91 -24.16
N ALA A 562 2.53 -18.80 -24.87
CA ALA A 562 2.66 -18.73 -26.34
C ALA A 562 1.31 -18.79 -27.07
N GLU A 563 0.29 -19.39 -26.44
CA GLU A 563 -1.07 -19.48 -26.99
C GLU A 563 -1.99 -18.59 -26.16
N THR A 564 -2.06 -17.28 -26.44
CA THR A 564 -2.87 -16.32 -25.68
C THR A 564 -4.11 -15.92 -26.45
N SER A 565 -5.27 -16.11 -25.82
CA SER A 565 -6.59 -15.76 -26.38
C SER A 565 -7.03 -14.35 -26.00
N PHE A 566 -6.69 -13.94 -24.76
CA PHE A 566 -6.93 -12.61 -24.23
C PHE A 566 -5.73 -12.19 -23.38
N LEU A 567 -5.30 -10.96 -23.55
CA LEU A 567 -4.16 -10.42 -22.79
C LEU A 567 -4.46 -8.99 -22.38
N VAL A 568 -4.18 -8.71 -21.11
CA VAL A 568 -4.08 -7.35 -20.59
C VAL A 568 -2.67 -7.17 -20.04
N TYR A 569 -1.92 -6.26 -20.60
CA TYR A 569 -0.66 -5.79 -20.05
C TYR A 569 -0.86 -4.38 -19.52
N TYR A 570 -0.19 -4.06 -18.44
CA TYR A 570 -0.17 -2.72 -17.87
C TYR A 570 1.21 -2.42 -17.24
N SER A 571 1.65 -1.19 -17.44
CA SER A 571 2.81 -0.59 -16.81
C SER A 571 2.39 0.83 -16.44
N LEU A 572 1.61 0.92 -15.36
CA LEU A 572 0.93 2.15 -14.99
C LEU A 572 1.74 2.87 -13.95
N ASP A 573 2.18 4.01 -14.33
CA ASP A 573 2.84 4.92 -13.44
C ASP A 573 1.82 5.77 -12.66
N ARG A 574 0.71 6.16 -13.29
CA ARG A 574 -0.32 7.02 -12.70
C ARG A 574 -1.72 6.85 -13.30
N SER A 575 -1.88 5.98 -14.28
CA SER A 575 -3.18 5.76 -14.92
C SER A 575 -3.69 4.37 -14.60
N ILE A 576 -4.91 4.30 -14.10
CA ILE A 576 -5.59 3.03 -13.83
C ILE A 576 -6.34 2.66 -15.09
N PRO A 577 -6.24 1.41 -15.57
CA PRO A 577 -7.02 0.98 -16.72
C PRO A 577 -8.50 1.23 -16.47
N PHE A 578 -9.20 1.78 -17.46
CA PHE A 578 -10.62 2.13 -17.38
C PHE A 578 -11.53 1.01 -16.85
N PHE A 579 -11.15 -0.25 -17.04
CA PHE A 579 -11.90 -1.40 -16.54
C PHE A 579 -11.74 -1.64 -15.03
N LEU A 580 -10.80 -0.96 -14.37
CA LEU A 580 -10.55 -1.02 -12.93
C LEU A 580 -11.09 0.19 -12.18
N GLU A 581 -11.47 1.26 -12.86
CA GLU A 581 -11.91 2.52 -12.24
C GLU A 581 -13.12 2.35 -11.30
N GLN A 582 -13.98 1.36 -11.58
CA GLN A 582 -15.18 1.12 -10.80
C GLN A 582 -14.97 0.23 -9.56
N ASN A 583 -13.77 -0.30 -9.34
CA ASN A 583 -13.48 -1.18 -8.21
C ASN A 583 -12.36 -0.62 -7.33
N ALA A 584 -12.75 0.02 -6.23
CA ALA A 584 -11.83 0.67 -5.30
C ALA A 584 -10.75 -0.26 -4.73
N LEU A 585 -11.10 -1.53 -4.44
CA LEU A 585 -10.15 -2.52 -3.90
C LEU A 585 -9.11 -2.91 -4.95
N LEU A 586 -9.54 -3.18 -6.18
CA LEU A 586 -8.63 -3.49 -7.28
C LEU A 586 -7.78 -2.26 -7.63
N LYS A 587 -8.39 -1.07 -7.66
CA LYS A 587 -7.71 0.20 -7.86
C LYS A 587 -6.54 0.35 -6.90
N THR A 588 -6.76 0.10 -5.63
CA THR A 588 -5.74 0.23 -4.58
C THR A 588 -4.67 -0.86 -4.67
N ALA A 589 -5.05 -2.10 -4.96
CA ALA A 589 -4.09 -3.20 -5.15
C ALA A 589 -3.17 -2.96 -6.37
N PHE A 590 -3.73 -2.52 -7.49
CA PHE A 590 -2.98 -2.24 -8.72
C PHE A 590 -2.04 -1.03 -8.61
N LYS A 591 -2.31 -0.12 -7.70
CA LYS A 591 -1.49 1.06 -7.46
C LYS A 591 -0.09 0.72 -6.94
N ASN A 592 0.01 -0.22 -6.02
CA ASN A 592 1.29 -0.68 -5.47
C ASN A 592 2.00 -1.69 -6.39
N TYR A 593 1.22 -2.37 -7.25
CA TYR A 593 1.69 -3.34 -8.22
C TYR A 593 1.39 -2.82 -9.64
N GLY A 594 1.96 -1.66 -9.96
CA GLY A 594 1.67 -0.92 -11.19
C GLY A 594 2.14 -1.57 -12.48
N LYS A 595 2.77 -2.73 -12.44
CA LYS A 595 3.28 -3.44 -13.63
C LYS A 595 2.83 -4.88 -13.61
N GLY A 596 2.23 -5.34 -14.70
CA GLY A 596 1.79 -6.73 -14.75
C GLY A 596 1.12 -7.16 -16.03
N VAL A 597 0.70 -8.41 -16.04
CA VAL A 597 -0.01 -9.05 -17.17
C VAL A 597 -1.06 -10.02 -16.65
N LEU A 598 -2.23 -9.98 -17.27
CA LEU A 598 -3.27 -10.98 -17.17
C LEU A 598 -3.39 -11.68 -18.53
N SER A 599 -3.28 -12.99 -18.56
CA SER A 599 -3.40 -13.81 -19.78
C SER A 599 -4.47 -14.87 -19.59
N LEU A 600 -5.35 -15.00 -20.58
CA LEU A 600 -6.30 -16.11 -20.69
C LEU A 600 -5.97 -16.92 -21.93
N ARG A 601 -5.94 -18.23 -21.77
CA ARG A 601 -5.72 -19.18 -22.86
C ARG A 601 -6.84 -20.22 -22.90
N PHE A 602 -7.51 -20.32 -24.03
CA PHE A 602 -8.50 -21.36 -24.29
C PHE A 602 -7.82 -22.59 -24.89
N ALA A 603 -8.20 -23.77 -24.41
CA ALA A 603 -7.66 -25.05 -24.90
C ALA A 603 -8.74 -25.95 -25.45
N ALA A 604 -8.39 -26.85 -26.39
CA ALA A 604 -9.32 -27.70 -27.10
C ALA A 604 -10.18 -28.62 -26.23
N ASN A 605 -9.78 -28.87 -24.98
CA ASN A 605 -10.51 -29.72 -24.02
C ASN A 605 -11.48 -28.91 -23.12
N ARG A 606 -11.87 -27.72 -23.53
CA ARG A 606 -12.72 -26.80 -22.75
C ARG A 606 -12.08 -26.35 -21.46
N THR A 607 -10.77 -26.33 -21.43
CA THR A 607 -10.00 -25.83 -20.29
C THR A 607 -9.56 -24.40 -20.57
N VAL A 608 -9.74 -23.52 -19.59
CA VAL A 608 -9.22 -22.16 -19.63
C VAL A 608 -8.11 -22.04 -18.61
N TYR A 609 -6.97 -21.60 -19.06
CA TYR A 609 -5.85 -21.23 -18.22
C TYR A 609 -5.89 -19.73 -17.99
N LEU A 610 -5.78 -19.33 -16.75
CA LEU A 610 -5.67 -17.95 -16.33
C LEU A 610 -4.33 -17.77 -15.64
N ASP A 611 -3.51 -16.90 -16.19
CA ASP A 611 -2.23 -16.52 -15.64
C ASP A 611 -2.24 -15.02 -15.37
N PHE A 612 -1.94 -14.64 -14.13
CA PHE A 612 -1.76 -13.26 -13.74
C PHE A 612 -0.39 -13.11 -13.08
N TYR A 613 0.33 -12.10 -13.46
CA TYR A 613 1.59 -11.73 -12.86
C TYR A 613 1.62 -10.23 -12.65
N THR A 614 2.01 -9.82 -11.47
CA THR A 614 2.21 -8.41 -11.18
C THR A 614 3.46 -8.19 -10.34
N GLN A 615 4.09 -7.06 -10.55
CA GLN A 615 5.30 -6.66 -9.87
C GLN A 615 5.10 -5.32 -9.18
N LYS A 616 5.62 -5.21 -7.97
CA LYS A 616 5.70 -3.94 -7.26
C LYS A 616 6.48 -2.95 -8.14
N THR A 617 5.95 -1.77 -8.29
CA THR A 617 6.63 -0.70 -9.00
C THR A 617 7.86 -0.32 -8.17
N ASP A 618 9.04 -0.29 -8.80
CA ASP A 618 10.23 0.22 -8.14
C ASP A 618 9.94 1.65 -7.68
N ALA A 619 10.40 1.98 -6.48
CA ALA A 619 10.22 3.31 -5.92
C ALA A 619 10.64 4.35 -6.94
N ARG A 620 9.68 5.15 -7.40
CA ARG A 620 9.98 6.22 -8.33
C ARG A 620 10.63 7.37 -7.62
N LYS A 621 11.43 8.09 -8.36
CA LYS A 621 11.84 9.43 -7.99
C LYS A 621 10.60 10.20 -7.56
N LEU A 622 10.63 10.72 -6.35
CA LEU A 622 9.61 11.63 -5.90
C LEU A 622 9.62 12.86 -6.83
N GLU A 623 8.48 13.13 -7.43
CA GLU A 623 8.31 14.26 -8.34
C GLU A 623 7.38 15.27 -7.69
N GLU A 624 7.69 16.52 -7.90
CA GLU A 624 6.80 17.60 -7.49
C GLU A 624 5.52 17.56 -8.33
N ILE A 625 4.36 17.64 -7.67
CA ILE A 625 3.08 17.57 -8.40
C ILE A 625 2.85 18.82 -9.24
N PRO A 626 2.08 18.74 -10.35
CA PRO A 626 1.71 19.89 -11.15
C PRO A 626 1.12 21.01 -10.28
N SER A 627 1.44 22.25 -10.58
CA SER A 627 1.10 23.47 -9.83
C SER A 627 1.94 23.73 -8.58
N PHE A 628 2.88 22.89 -8.23
CA PHE A 628 3.89 23.14 -7.20
C PHE A 628 5.27 23.30 -7.83
N PRO A 629 6.22 23.98 -7.15
CA PRO A 629 6.07 24.65 -5.86
C PRO A 629 5.16 25.89 -5.93
N ARG A 630 4.40 26.14 -4.86
CA ARG A 630 3.59 27.35 -4.71
C ARG A 630 4.36 28.40 -3.91
N SER A 631 4.42 29.63 -4.45
CA SER A 631 5.04 30.74 -3.75
C SER A 631 4.12 31.26 -2.64
N LEU A 632 4.68 31.49 -1.47
CA LEU A 632 4.01 32.13 -0.34
C LEU A 632 4.21 33.65 -0.42
N SER A 633 3.17 34.43 -0.14
CA SER A 633 3.27 35.90 -0.08
C SER A 633 4.23 36.37 1.02
N GLN A 634 4.34 35.58 2.09
CA GLN A 634 5.24 35.85 3.22
C GLN A 634 5.88 34.54 3.69
N ARG A 635 7.19 34.60 3.99
CA ARG A 635 7.93 33.45 4.50
C ARG A 635 7.42 33.02 5.87
N PRO A 636 7.19 31.71 6.13
CA PRO A 636 6.87 31.22 7.45
C PRO A 636 7.98 31.51 8.47
N GLU A 637 7.63 32.09 9.62
CA GLU A 637 8.51 32.22 10.80
C GLU A 637 8.44 31.03 11.73
N THR A 638 7.38 30.22 11.62
CA THR A 638 7.16 28.97 12.35
C THR A 638 6.91 27.87 11.35
N ASP A 639 6.84 26.61 11.83
CA ASP A 639 6.37 25.53 11.00
C ASP A 639 4.95 25.80 10.50
N ILE A 640 4.67 25.30 9.30
CA ILE A 640 3.31 25.32 8.76
C ILE A 640 2.45 24.31 9.49
N ILE A 641 1.15 24.57 9.57
CA ILE A 641 0.14 23.57 9.96
C ILE A 641 -0.58 23.15 8.69
N CYS A 642 -0.57 21.86 8.37
CA CYS A 642 -1.21 21.31 7.20
C CYS A 642 -2.37 20.40 7.59
N THR A 643 -3.59 20.69 7.08
CA THR A 643 -4.80 19.93 7.44
C THR A 643 -5.92 20.14 6.42
N LYS A 644 -6.94 19.26 6.46
CA LYS A 644 -8.18 19.43 5.69
C LYS A 644 -9.25 20.13 6.54
N ALA A 645 -10.05 20.99 5.92
CA ALA A 645 -11.26 21.53 6.53
C ALA A 645 -12.43 20.52 6.52
N ALA A 646 -13.56 20.92 7.04
CA ALA A 646 -14.76 20.08 7.11
C ALA A 646 -15.26 19.62 5.73
N ASP A 647 -15.07 20.45 4.71
CA ASP A 647 -15.41 20.20 3.30
C ASP A 647 -14.37 19.39 2.51
N ASN A 648 -13.34 18.86 3.20
CA ASN A 648 -12.19 18.13 2.65
C ASN A 648 -11.21 18.98 1.82
N ILE A 649 -11.34 20.30 1.80
CA ILE A 649 -10.36 21.15 1.14
C ILE A 649 -9.08 21.19 1.97
N PRO A 650 -7.90 20.95 1.37
CA PRO A 650 -6.62 21.01 2.05
C PRO A 650 -6.11 22.44 2.19
N TYR A 651 -5.69 22.81 3.40
CA TYR A 651 -5.15 24.13 3.73
C TYR A 651 -3.81 24.02 4.45
N ILE A 652 -2.99 25.03 4.29
CA ILE A 652 -1.86 25.31 5.16
C ILE A 652 -2.06 26.63 5.88
N PHE A 653 -1.57 26.70 7.12
CA PHE A 653 -1.57 27.87 7.95
C PHE A 653 -0.16 28.14 8.46
N TRP A 654 0.25 29.40 8.51
CA TRP A 654 1.55 29.82 9.05
C TRP A 654 1.50 31.22 9.62
N THR A 655 2.55 31.64 10.30
CA THR A 655 2.68 32.99 10.84
C THR A 655 3.87 33.72 10.24
N ASN A 656 3.72 35.04 10.08
CA ASN A 656 4.80 35.95 9.75
C ASN A 656 4.58 37.26 10.49
N GLY A 657 5.47 37.62 11.42
CA GLY A 657 5.33 38.78 12.27
C GLY A 657 4.03 38.76 13.07
N SER A 658 3.14 39.71 12.80
CA SER A 658 1.81 39.80 13.41
C SER A 658 0.71 39.15 12.56
N ASN A 659 1.03 38.54 11.45
CA ASN A 659 0.05 38.00 10.52
C ASN A 659 -0.05 36.48 10.66
N VAL A 660 -1.29 36.00 10.67
CA VAL A 660 -1.64 34.60 10.43
C VAL A 660 -2.07 34.48 8.97
N GLN A 661 -1.42 33.61 8.26
CA GLN A 661 -1.64 33.36 6.84
C GLN A 661 -2.31 32.02 6.63
N ARG A 662 -3.10 31.90 5.57
CA ARG A 662 -3.70 30.67 5.10
C ARG A 662 -3.56 30.56 3.59
N MET A 663 -3.28 29.38 3.07
CA MET A 663 -3.36 29.07 1.65
C MET A 663 -4.22 27.83 1.40
N ASN A 664 -5.10 27.90 0.42
CA ASN A 664 -5.81 26.76 -0.13
C ASN A 664 -4.86 26.03 -1.10
N LEU A 665 -4.54 24.76 -0.81
CA LEU A 665 -3.58 24.00 -1.61
C LEU A 665 -4.09 23.57 -2.99
N LEU A 666 -5.42 23.61 -3.24
CA LEU A 666 -5.96 23.28 -4.56
C LEU A 666 -5.77 24.43 -5.56
N ASN A 667 -6.01 25.67 -5.14
CA ASN A 667 -6.03 26.82 -6.05
C ASN A 667 -4.97 27.89 -5.74
N GLY A 668 -4.23 27.77 -4.62
CA GLY A 668 -3.21 28.73 -4.23
C GLY A 668 -3.73 30.05 -3.65
N ASN A 669 -5.03 30.16 -3.39
CA ASN A 669 -5.60 31.39 -2.82
C ASN A 669 -5.19 31.57 -1.37
N GLU A 670 -4.63 32.74 -1.06
CA GLU A 670 -4.21 33.13 0.29
C GLU A 670 -5.21 34.07 0.96
N SER A 671 -5.23 34.01 2.29
CA SER A 671 -5.94 34.94 3.16
C SER A 671 -5.09 35.27 4.37
N THR A 672 -5.28 36.46 4.93
CA THR A 672 -4.49 36.98 6.05
C THR A 672 -5.38 37.48 7.17
N LEU A 673 -5.05 37.08 8.40
CA LEU A 673 -5.58 37.69 9.63
C LEU A 673 -4.44 38.43 10.32
N SER A 674 -4.58 39.76 10.48
CA SER A 674 -3.58 40.57 11.18
C SER A 674 -3.93 40.73 12.65
N LEU A 675 -2.98 40.42 13.53
CA LEU A 675 -3.06 40.55 14.96
C LEU A 675 -2.37 41.86 15.43
N ASP A 676 -2.57 42.24 16.65
CA ASP A 676 -1.99 43.44 17.25
C ASP A 676 -0.52 43.28 17.71
N GLY A 677 0.05 42.04 17.62
CA GLY A 677 1.44 41.74 17.97
C GLY A 677 1.92 40.46 17.32
N LYS A 678 3.15 40.03 17.63
CA LYS A 678 3.71 38.78 17.06
C LYS A 678 2.75 37.63 17.26
N ALA A 679 2.48 36.89 16.17
CA ALA A 679 1.49 35.83 16.09
C ALA A 679 2.06 34.44 16.41
N GLY A 680 1.27 33.60 17.04
CA GLY A 680 1.49 32.17 17.16
C GLY A 680 0.19 31.42 16.92
N ILE A 681 0.24 30.20 16.39
CA ILE A 681 -0.94 29.40 16.04
C ILE A 681 -0.89 28.00 16.61
N ALA A 682 -2.08 27.44 16.89
CA ALA A 682 -2.27 26.03 17.18
C ALA A 682 -3.59 25.54 16.56
N ALA A 683 -3.61 24.34 16.01
CA ALA A 683 -4.79 23.78 15.38
C ALA A 683 -5.52 22.80 16.30
N GLU A 684 -6.83 22.95 16.41
CA GLU A 684 -7.73 21.97 16.99
C GLU A 684 -8.18 21.02 15.89
N ILE A 685 -7.60 19.80 15.90
CA ILE A 685 -7.84 18.78 14.86
C ILE A 685 -8.62 17.62 15.46
N LYS A 686 -9.69 17.21 14.82
CA LYS A 686 -10.47 16.02 15.18
C LYS A 686 -10.76 15.20 13.94
N HIS A 687 -10.50 13.88 14.01
CA HIS A 687 -10.65 12.97 12.86
C HIS A 687 -9.92 13.49 11.60
N SER A 688 -8.69 13.95 11.76
CA SER A 688 -7.85 14.52 10.71
C SER A 688 -8.42 15.76 10.00
N LYS A 689 -9.40 16.45 10.63
CA LYS A 689 -10.01 17.67 10.10
C LYS A 689 -9.90 18.81 11.11
N LEU A 690 -9.68 20.01 10.57
CA LEU A 690 -9.66 21.24 11.36
C LEU A 690 -11.05 21.50 11.95
N GLN A 691 -11.10 21.70 13.26
CA GLN A 691 -12.30 22.16 13.96
C GLN A 691 -12.22 23.68 14.21
N ALA A 692 -11.04 24.16 14.58
CA ALA A 692 -10.73 25.55 14.76
C ALA A 692 -9.22 25.78 14.69
N LEU A 693 -8.81 26.96 14.29
CA LEU A 693 -7.46 27.45 14.46
C LEU A 693 -7.44 28.49 15.58
N TRP A 694 -6.56 28.26 16.55
CA TRP A 694 -6.27 29.24 17.59
C TRP A 694 -5.10 30.10 17.17
N ALA A 695 -5.26 31.43 17.26
CA ALA A 695 -4.23 32.39 16.97
C ALA A 695 -4.05 33.33 18.16
N VAL A 696 -2.83 33.49 18.64
CA VAL A 696 -2.50 34.29 19.79
C VAL A 696 -1.52 35.37 19.44
N SER A 697 -1.72 36.56 20.01
CA SER A 697 -0.83 37.69 19.87
C SER A 697 0.08 37.82 21.11
N ALA A 698 1.33 38.20 20.91
CA ALA A 698 2.24 38.52 22.00
C ALA A 698 1.74 39.68 22.91
N ARG A 699 0.72 40.44 22.45
CA ARG A 699 0.10 41.53 23.27
C ARG A 699 -1.12 41.10 24.06
N GLY A 700 -1.53 39.83 23.98
CA GLY A 700 -2.62 39.28 24.76
C GLY A 700 -3.94 39.04 24.05
N SER A 701 -4.01 39.27 22.75
CA SER A 701 -5.22 38.96 21.98
C SER A 701 -5.22 37.47 21.61
N ILE A 702 -6.34 36.78 21.86
CA ILE A 702 -6.56 35.37 21.57
C ILE A 702 -7.74 35.26 20.60
N TYR A 703 -7.52 34.70 19.47
CA TYR A 703 -8.51 34.43 18.45
C TYR A 703 -8.77 32.94 18.32
N ARG A 704 -10.00 32.55 18.15
CA ARG A 704 -10.43 31.25 17.67
C ARG A 704 -11.13 31.48 16.35
N VAL A 705 -10.61 30.90 15.27
CA VAL A 705 -11.08 31.18 13.92
C VAL A 705 -11.39 29.88 13.16
N ASN A 706 -12.27 30.00 12.17
CA ASN A 706 -12.55 28.91 11.23
C ASN A 706 -11.44 28.77 10.17
N GLU A 707 -11.62 27.86 9.22
CA GLU A 707 -10.71 27.63 8.08
C GLU A 707 -10.54 28.87 7.18
N ASN A 708 -11.46 29.82 7.22
CA ASN A 708 -11.38 31.06 6.46
C ASN A 708 -10.70 32.21 7.19
N LEU A 709 -10.16 31.95 8.39
CA LEU A 709 -9.62 32.93 9.32
C LEU A 709 -10.67 33.92 9.86
N GLU A 710 -11.95 33.53 9.85
CA GLU A 710 -13.04 34.34 10.41
C GLU A 710 -13.21 33.96 11.91
N PRO A 711 -13.23 34.96 12.81
CA PRO A 711 -13.39 34.68 14.22
C PRO A 711 -14.76 34.09 14.57
N PHE A 712 -14.77 33.12 15.46
CA PHE A 712 -16.00 32.66 16.10
C PHE A 712 -16.60 33.75 17.00
N ALA A 713 -17.90 33.60 17.30
CA ALA A 713 -18.57 34.52 18.21
C ALA A 713 -17.89 34.55 19.59
N GLY A 714 -17.69 35.75 20.16
CA GLY A 714 -16.98 35.99 21.43
C GLY A 714 -15.48 36.25 21.28
N TYR A 715 -14.92 36.10 20.08
CA TYR A 715 -13.49 36.34 19.81
C TYR A 715 -13.26 37.64 19.03
N PRO A 716 -12.09 38.31 19.25
CA PRO A 716 -10.98 37.92 20.09
C PRO A 716 -11.25 38.13 21.61
N ILE A 717 -10.67 37.26 22.44
CA ILE A 717 -10.50 37.55 23.86
C ILE A 717 -9.33 38.52 24.01
N LEU A 718 -9.51 39.59 24.77
CA LEU A 718 -8.46 40.57 25.05
C LEU A 718 -8.02 40.39 26.50
N THR A 719 -6.81 39.89 26.71
CA THR A 719 -6.22 39.78 28.04
C THR A 719 -5.25 40.95 28.28
N ALA A 720 -5.01 41.29 29.51
CA ALA A 720 -3.98 42.27 29.85
C ALA A 720 -2.55 41.68 29.85
N GLU A 721 -2.45 40.37 29.62
CA GLU A 721 -1.23 39.59 29.76
C GLU A 721 -0.38 39.64 28.50
N LYS A 722 0.94 39.62 28.66
CA LYS A 722 1.88 39.45 27.56
C LYS A 722 2.16 37.97 27.33
N LEU A 723 1.78 37.46 26.16
CA LEU A 723 1.92 36.05 25.82
C LEU A 723 3.22 35.76 25.09
N LEU A 724 3.78 34.56 25.31
CA LEU A 724 4.76 33.97 24.42
C LEU A 724 3.96 33.28 23.30
N PRO A 725 4.09 33.67 22.01
CA PRO A 725 3.22 33.17 20.97
C PRO A 725 3.61 31.72 20.54
N LYS A 726 3.55 30.79 21.47
CA LYS A 726 3.79 29.36 21.36
C LYS A 726 2.64 28.59 22.02
N PRO A 727 1.43 28.69 21.45
CA PRO A 727 0.25 28.04 21.97
C PRO A 727 0.27 26.52 21.68
N VAL A 728 -0.46 25.76 22.49
CA VAL A 728 -0.81 24.38 22.22
C VAL A 728 -2.31 24.19 22.38
N ALA A 729 -2.96 23.53 21.40
CA ALA A 729 -4.38 23.20 21.49
C ALA A 729 -4.58 22.05 22.49
N PHE A 730 -5.54 22.20 23.38
CA PHE A 730 -5.75 21.32 24.52
C PHE A 730 -7.23 21.25 24.90
N ASN A 731 -7.84 20.07 24.86
CA ASN A 731 -9.22 19.80 25.28
C ASN A 731 -10.28 20.77 24.71
N GLY A 732 -10.17 21.13 23.42
CA GLY A 732 -11.06 22.10 22.77
C GLY A 732 -10.78 23.56 23.15
N GLY A 733 -9.70 23.81 23.84
CA GLY A 733 -9.16 25.11 24.23
C GLY A 733 -7.70 25.22 23.86
N ILE A 734 -6.98 26.10 24.56
CA ILE A 734 -5.58 26.44 24.31
C ILE A 734 -4.84 26.68 25.64
N ALA A 735 -3.57 26.28 25.67
CA ALA A 735 -2.63 26.69 26.72
C ALA A 735 -1.49 27.50 26.10
N VAL A 736 -1.18 28.67 26.68
CA VAL A 736 -0.18 29.60 26.16
C VAL A 736 0.74 30.07 27.31
N PRO A 737 2.08 30.03 27.14
CA PRO A 737 2.98 30.58 28.14
C PRO A 737 2.89 32.10 28.20
N LEU A 738 3.02 32.68 29.43
CA LEU A 738 3.22 34.09 29.60
C LEU A 738 4.67 34.47 29.39
N SER A 739 4.93 35.60 28.73
CA SER A 739 6.31 36.05 28.45
C SER A 739 6.94 36.75 29.66
N ALA A 740 6.11 37.35 30.55
CA ALA A 740 6.58 38.07 31.71
C ALA A 740 6.74 37.17 32.95
N ASP A 741 5.88 36.15 33.09
CA ASP A 741 5.75 35.35 34.30
C ASP A 741 6.03 33.86 34.03
N SER A 742 6.17 33.08 35.09
CA SER A 742 6.39 31.63 35.07
C SER A 742 5.09 30.86 35.12
N THR A 743 4.10 31.27 34.31
CA THR A 743 2.73 30.70 34.30
C THR A 743 2.25 30.43 32.89
N LEU A 744 1.17 29.65 32.76
CA LEU A 744 0.42 29.44 31.50
C LEU A 744 -0.93 30.17 31.62
N LEU A 745 -1.38 30.70 30.49
CA LEU A 745 -2.76 31.07 30.31
C LEU A 745 -3.50 29.93 29.61
N PHE A 746 -4.64 29.56 30.20
CA PHE A 746 -5.59 28.62 29.59
C PHE A 746 -6.80 29.40 29.08
N ALA A 747 -7.28 29.10 27.88
CA ALA A 747 -8.54 29.63 27.37
C ALA A 747 -9.35 28.50 26.75
N ASP A 748 -10.65 28.47 27.02
CA ASP A 748 -11.56 27.45 26.48
C ASP A 748 -12.37 27.97 25.28
N ALA A 749 -13.17 27.09 24.65
CA ALA A 749 -13.99 27.42 23.51
C ALA A 749 -15.20 28.34 23.84
N THR A 750 -15.46 28.60 25.10
CA THR A 750 -16.56 29.45 25.64
C THR A 750 -16.09 30.82 26.09
N ASP A 751 -14.94 31.28 25.58
CA ASP A 751 -14.29 32.57 25.84
C ASP A 751 -13.83 32.80 27.32
N ASN A 752 -13.86 31.78 28.17
CA ASN A 752 -13.30 31.83 29.52
C ASN A 752 -11.78 31.63 29.48
N TRP A 753 -11.08 32.37 30.33
CA TRP A 753 -9.65 32.18 30.50
C TRP A 753 -9.22 32.36 31.96
N PHE A 754 -8.10 31.70 32.30
CA PHE A 754 -7.48 31.78 33.61
C PHE A 754 -5.97 31.52 33.56
N ILE A 755 -5.26 31.83 34.61
CA ILE A 755 -3.82 31.65 34.76
C ILE A 755 -3.53 30.45 35.64
N SER A 756 -2.54 29.63 35.27
CA SER A 756 -2.09 28.44 35.99
C SER A 756 -1.39 28.80 37.33
N GLU A 757 -1.16 27.79 38.14
CA GLU A 757 -0.16 27.86 39.20
C GLU A 757 1.22 28.18 38.63
N PRO A 758 2.10 28.90 39.39
CA PRO A 758 3.38 29.34 38.93
C PRO A 758 4.40 28.19 38.91
N MET A 759 5.31 28.24 37.90
CA MET A 759 6.51 27.40 37.78
C MET A 759 7.72 28.09 38.47
N ASN A 760 8.83 27.34 38.65
CA ASN A 760 10.07 27.86 39.18
C ASN A 760 10.84 28.79 38.23
N ALA A 761 10.60 28.69 36.92
CA ALA A 761 11.24 29.50 35.88
C ALA A 761 10.31 29.75 34.69
N LYS A 762 10.70 30.73 33.84
CA LYS A 762 9.96 31.06 32.61
C LYS A 762 10.09 29.97 31.54
N LEU A 763 9.00 29.70 30.86
CA LEU A 763 8.98 28.80 29.73
C LEU A 763 9.50 29.50 28.49
N ARG A 764 10.35 28.83 27.72
CA ARG A 764 10.88 29.30 26.43
C ARG A 764 10.47 28.42 25.27
N THR A 765 10.06 27.18 25.56
CA THR A 765 9.58 26.21 24.60
C THR A 765 8.05 26.20 24.55
N ALA A 766 7.45 25.57 23.55
CA ALA A 766 6.02 25.30 23.52
C ALA A 766 5.66 24.26 24.61
N PRO A 767 4.52 24.38 25.28
CA PRO A 767 3.98 23.29 26.08
C PRO A 767 3.68 22.05 25.25
N VAL A 768 3.60 20.90 25.90
CA VAL A 768 3.27 19.62 25.26
C VAL A 768 2.00 19.05 25.89
N VAL A 769 1.12 18.51 25.07
CA VAL A 769 -0.10 17.83 25.56
C VAL A 769 0.19 16.35 25.77
N TRP A 770 -0.13 15.84 26.95
CA TRP A 770 -0.09 14.42 27.26
C TRP A 770 -1.40 13.99 27.92
N LYS A 771 -2.19 13.19 27.20
CA LYS A 771 -3.56 12.83 27.61
C LYS A 771 -4.41 14.07 27.86
N ASP A 772 -4.92 14.21 29.09
CA ASP A 772 -5.76 15.32 29.57
C ASP A 772 -4.97 16.39 30.30
N LYS A 773 -3.66 16.50 30.11
CA LYS A 773 -2.75 17.40 30.82
C LYS A 773 -1.83 18.14 29.87
N VAL A 774 -1.37 19.31 30.31
CA VAL A 774 -0.36 20.11 29.64
C VAL A 774 0.96 19.96 30.41
N ALA A 775 1.99 19.51 29.72
CA ALA A 775 3.33 19.35 30.24
C ALA A 775 4.22 20.52 29.82
N THR A 776 5.08 20.96 30.73
CA THR A 776 6.06 22.01 30.43
C THR A 776 7.40 21.71 31.09
N LEU A 777 8.46 22.19 30.42
CA LEU A 777 9.84 22.05 30.91
C LEU A 777 10.50 23.43 30.83
N PRO A 778 10.48 24.21 31.92
CA PRO A 778 11.17 25.50 31.98
C PRO A 778 12.66 25.36 31.82
N ARG A 779 13.29 26.24 31.02
CA ARG A 779 14.72 26.21 30.81
C ARG A 779 15.46 26.88 31.98
N SER A 780 16.01 26.09 32.88
CA SER A 780 16.73 26.48 34.07
C SER A 780 17.88 25.51 34.33
N PHE A 781 18.84 25.88 35.18
CA PHE A 781 19.84 24.94 35.70
C PHE A 781 19.22 23.92 36.68
N GLU A 782 18.16 24.32 37.37
CA GLU A 782 17.31 23.46 38.18
C GLU A 782 16.01 23.25 37.42
N SER A 783 16.07 22.45 36.34
CA SER A 783 14.92 22.17 35.51
C SER A 783 13.94 21.26 36.24
N SER A 784 12.66 21.49 36.05
CA SER A 784 11.61 20.64 36.61
C SER A 784 10.53 20.39 35.54
N LEU A 785 10.02 19.16 35.50
CA LEU A 785 8.87 18.82 34.70
C LEU A 785 7.60 19.15 35.42
N TYR A 786 6.82 20.08 34.90
CA TYR A 786 5.48 20.41 35.38
C TYR A 786 4.41 19.72 34.53
N LEU A 787 3.36 19.25 35.19
CA LEU A 787 2.08 18.91 34.55
C LEU A 787 1.00 19.84 35.11
N PHE A 788 0.10 20.28 34.24
CA PHE A 788 -1.07 21.04 34.59
C PHE A 788 -2.34 20.31 34.18
N ASN A 789 -3.33 20.26 35.06
CA ASN A 789 -4.65 19.74 34.73
C ASN A 789 -5.51 20.80 34.02
N ASN A 790 -6.76 20.48 33.71
CA ASN A 790 -7.73 21.39 33.06
C ASN A 790 -8.04 22.66 33.86
N GLU A 791 -7.71 22.71 35.13
CA GLU A 791 -7.89 23.85 36.00
C GLU A 791 -6.60 24.68 36.15
N GLY A 792 -5.53 24.34 35.44
CA GLY A 792 -4.22 24.97 35.56
C GLY A 792 -3.49 24.68 36.88
N LYS A 793 -3.92 23.65 37.64
CA LYS A 793 -3.28 23.22 38.87
C LYS A 793 -2.24 22.13 38.60
N ILE A 794 -1.21 22.12 39.43
CA ILE A 794 -0.15 21.13 39.43
C ILE A 794 -0.63 19.92 40.24
N PRO A 795 -0.77 18.71 39.65
CA PRO A 795 -1.16 17.49 40.34
C PRO A 795 -0.14 17.09 41.43
N GLU A 796 -0.59 16.32 42.40
CA GLU A 796 0.27 15.71 43.41
C GLU A 796 1.38 14.87 42.74
N GLY A 797 2.62 14.97 43.25
CA GLY A 797 3.79 14.33 42.70
C GLY A 797 4.56 15.18 41.67
N TYR A 798 4.04 16.35 41.31
CA TYR A 798 4.74 17.30 40.43
C TYR A 798 5.02 18.62 41.19
N PRO A 799 6.08 19.37 40.77
CA PRO A 799 6.98 19.10 39.66
C PRO A 799 7.99 17.99 39.96
N ILE A 800 8.50 17.34 38.88
CA ILE A 800 9.60 16.38 38.98
C ILE A 800 10.90 17.12 38.73
N GLU A 801 11.84 17.09 39.67
CA GLU A 801 13.15 17.70 39.54
C GLU A 801 14.01 16.90 38.55
N LEU A 802 14.72 17.61 37.69
CA LEU A 802 15.58 17.06 36.63
C LEU A 802 16.96 17.73 36.69
N ASP A 803 17.98 16.90 36.46
CA ASP A 803 19.36 17.38 36.34
C ASP A 803 19.65 17.80 34.85
N GLY A 804 20.12 19.03 34.68
CA GLY A 804 20.54 19.53 33.38
C GLY A 804 19.66 20.64 32.81
N ILE A 805 20.11 21.23 31.71
CA ILE A 805 19.38 22.22 30.92
C ILE A 805 18.76 21.53 29.71
N PHE A 806 17.49 21.81 29.43
CA PHE A 806 16.77 21.19 28.34
C PHE A 806 16.36 22.26 27.32
N ALA A 807 16.73 22.02 26.05
CA ALA A 807 16.28 22.80 24.90
C ALA A 807 15.07 22.16 24.20
N ALA A 808 14.97 20.85 24.27
CA ALA A 808 13.89 20.06 23.69
C ALA A 808 12.71 19.86 24.66
N ALA A 809 11.54 19.68 24.10
CA ALA A 809 10.35 19.30 24.85
C ALA A 809 10.42 17.84 25.34
N PRO A 810 9.79 17.48 26.46
CA PRO A 810 9.72 16.09 26.92
C PRO A 810 8.87 15.24 26.00
N VAL A 811 9.21 13.96 25.85
CA VAL A 811 8.46 13.00 25.05
C VAL A 811 7.85 11.94 25.95
N PHE A 812 6.53 11.92 26.00
CA PHE A 812 5.78 10.91 26.74
C PHE A 812 5.50 9.70 25.86
N PHE A 813 5.62 8.50 26.45
CA PHE A 813 5.33 7.25 25.76
C PHE A 813 4.79 6.19 26.72
N GLU A 814 4.17 5.17 26.17
CA GLU A 814 3.66 4.03 26.93
C GLU A 814 4.30 2.75 26.42
N GLU A 815 5.11 2.12 27.22
CA GLU A 815 5.65 0.80 26.90
C GLU A 815 4.56 -0.27 27.01
N THR A 816 3.75 -0.15 28.03
CA THR A 816 2.45 -0.82 28.25
C THR A 816 1.50 0.20 28.86
N LYS A 817 0.18 -0.05 28.81
CA LYS A 817 -0.83 0.83 29.47
C LYS A 817 -0.59 1.05 30.96
N GLU A 818 0.15 0.15 31.60
CA GLU A 818 0.44 0.20 33.04
C GLU A 818 1.76 0.90 33.36
N ASN A 819 2.62 1.11 32.35
CA ASN A 819 3.94 1.69 32.52
C ASN A 819 4.14 2.92 31.63
N PRO A 820 3.48 4.05 31.92
CA PRO A 820 3.78 5.30 31.24
C PRO A 820 5.15 5.83 31.66
N ALA A 821 5.86 6.41 30.70
CA ALA A 821 7.18 6.97 30.93
C ALA A 821 7.38 8.28 30.14
N VAL A 822 8.39 9.04 30.51
CA VAL A 822 8.79 10.26 29.84
C VAL A 822 10.27 10.24 29.55
N ALA A 823 10.65 10.62 28.33
CA ALA A 823 12.03 10.71 27.88
C ALA A 823 12.46 12.17 27.70
N PHE A 824 13.73 12.42 27.93
CA PHE A 824 14.37 13.74 27.87
C PHE A 824 15.71 13.65 27.16
N VAL A 825 16.13 14.75 26.57
CA VAL A 825 17.52 14.96 26.16
C VAL A 825 17.96 16.34 26.66
N SER A 826 19.05 16.39 27.42
CA SER A 826 19.61 17.65 27.89
C SER A 826 20.52 18.30 26.82
N GLU A 827 20.80 19.61 26.97
CA GLU A 827 21.64 20.35 26.03
C GLU A 827 23.07 19.80 25.95
N ASP A 828 23.59 19.21 27.01
CA ASP A 828 24.89 18.55 27.05
C ASP A 828 24.89 17.12 26.49
N GLY A 829 23.74 16.64 26.04
CA GLY A 829 23.59 15.37 25.33
C GLY A 829 23.30 14.18 26.23
N ARG A 830 22.81 14.36 27.44
CA ARG A 830 22.33 13.26 28.27
C ARG A 830 20.90 12.89 27.89
N PHE A 831 20.72 11.73 27.34
CA PHE A 831 19.40 11.10 27.15
C PHE A 831 18.99 10.36 28.43
N SER A 832 17.75 10.53 28.89
CA SER A 832 17.23 9.83 30.06
C SER A 832 15.76 9.49 29.93
N ILE A 833 15.35 8.39 30.57
CA ILE A 833 13.96 7.93 30.65
C ILE A 833 13.58 7.83 32.11
N ARG A 834 12.41 8.37 32.49
CA ARG A 834 11.82 8.26 33.82
C ARG A 834 10.47 7.59 33.78
N SER A 835 10.23 6.70 34.74
CA SER A 835 8.91 6.09 34.95
C SER A 835 7.95 7.11 35.54
N LEU A 836 6.70 7.13 35.09
CA LEU A 836 5.63 7.93 35.68
C LEU A 836 4.79 7.14 36.71
N SER A 837 5.07 5.84 36.88
CA SER A 837 4.35 4.94 37.81
C SER A 837 5.20 4.45 38.98
N GLN A 838 6.53 4.66 38.97
CA GLN A 838 7.48 4.17 39.99
C GLN A 838 8.27 5.33 40.59
N ASP A 839 7.64 6.16 41.39
CA ASP A 839 8.24 7.31 42.08
C ASP A 839 9.14 8.18 41.18
N TYR A 840 8.80 8.29 39.91
CA TYR A 840 9.53 9.05 38.90
C TYR A 840 11.03 8.66 38.76
N ALA A 841 11.35 7.42 39.09
CA ALA A 841 12.71 6.92 39.04
C ALA A 841 13.26 6.96 37.63
N GLU A 842 14.53 7.32 37.48
CA GLU A 842 15.26 7.19 36.25
C GLU A 842 15.46 5.70 35.95
N THR A 843 14.87 5.24 34.86
CA THR A 843 14.92 3.82 34.43
C THR A 843 16.02 3.55 33.44
N ALA A 844 16.45 4.59 32.70
CA ALA A 844 17.53 4.49 31.72
C ALA A 844 18.18 5.85 31.50
N SER A 845 19.50 5.86 31.25
CA SER A 845 20.21 7.04 30.78
C SER A 845 21.41 6.68 29.92
N CYS A 846 21.81 7.60 29.04
CA CYS A 846 22.95 7.47 28.14
C CYS A 846 23.53 8.85 27.80
N ASP A 847 24.85 8.99 27.88
CA ASP A 847 25.55 10.23 27.53
C ASP A 847 26.06 10.16 26.09
N LEU A 848 25.64 11.11 25.27
CA LEU A 848 26.05 11.23 23.87
C LEU A 848 27.39 11.93 23.70
N ASN A 849 27.86 12.65 24.73
CA ASN A 849 29.07 13.46 24.72
C ASN A 849 29.10 14.52 23.60
N THR A 850 27.93 15.02 23.21
CA THR A 850 27.74 16.06 22.20
C THR A 850 26.56 16.95 22.56
N VAL A 851 26.54 18.16 22.03
CA VAL A 851 25.45 19.12 22.29
C VAL A 851 24.19 18.72 21.50
N CYS A 852 23.03 18.67 22.20
CA CYS A 852 21.75 18.37 21.62
C CYS A 852 20.76 19.53 21.84
N LYS A 853 20.34 20.18 20.75
CA LYS A 853 19.34 21.26 20.77
C LYS A 853 18.08 20.92 19.98
N ALA A 854 18.12 19.85 19.16
CA ALA A 854 16.99 19.38 18.40
C ALA A 854 15.97 18.66 19.29
N ASP A 855 14.72 18.63 18.84
CA ASP A 855 13.65 17.91 19.52
C ASP A 855 13.94 16.40 19.53
N LEU A 856 13.57 15.76 20.63
CA LEU A 856 13.54 14.31 20.75
C LEU A 856 12.26 13.79 20.09
N ALA A 857 12.38 12.74 19.27
CA ALA A 857 11.24 12.10 18.62
C ALA A 857 11.09 10.63 19.08
N TYR A 858 9.87 10.14 19.23
CA TYR A 858 9.58 8.75 19.57
C TYR A 858 8.68 8.11 18.52
N SER A 859 9.12 6.97 18.02
CA SER A 859 8.33 6.10 17.16
C SER A 859 7.69 4.97 17.96
N ALA A 860 6.38 4.94 18.01
CA ALA A 860 5.65 3.83 18.63
C ALA A 860 5.76 2.54 17.77
N SER A 861 5.81 2.68 16.45
CA SER A 861 5.93 1.55 15.51
C SER A 861 7.29 0.86 15.60
N LEU A 862 8.35 1.65 15.80
CA LEU A 862 9.74 1.15 15.94
C LEU A 862 10.14 0.89 17.40
N ARG A 863 9.36 1.40 18.36
CA ARG A 863 9.69 1.41 19.79
C ARG A 863 11.10 1.99 20.04
N ALA A 864 11.35 3.13 19.41
CA ALA A 864 12.66 3.76 19.41
C ALA A 864 12.56 5.28 19.48
N PHE A 865 13.58 5.89 20.09
CA PHE A 865 13.76 7.32 20.13
C PHE A 865 14.82 7.76 19.12
N PHE A 866 14.68 8.99 18.66
CA PHE A 866 15.59 9.62 17.73
C PHE A 866 15.94 11.02 18.20
N VAL A 867 17.22 11.37 18.10
CA VAL A 867 17.74 12.72 18.38
C VAL A 867 18.82 13.07 17.37
N VAL A 868 18.89 14.34 16.98
CA VAL A 868 20.01 14.86 16.17
C VAL A 868 20.85 15.79 17.04
N SER A 869 22.14 15.51 17.11
CA SER A 869 23.09 16.40 17.79
C SER A 869 23.40 17.64 16.94
N GLN A 870 23.89 18.70 17.60
CA GLN A 870 24.23 19.95 16.93
C GLN A 870 25.31 19.78 15.84
N ASP A 871 26.22 18.83 16.00
CA ASP A 871 27.26 18.49 15.04
C ASP A 871 26.79 17.61 13.88
N GLY A 872 25.48 17.29 13.84
CA GLY A 872 24.86 16.57 12.73
C GLY A 872 24.96 15.05 12.79
N HIS A 873 24.87 14.46 13.98
CA HIS A 873 24.72 13.01 14.14
C HIS A 873 23.29 12.66 14.56
N LEU A 874 22.65 11.78 13.81
CA LEU A 874 21.37 11.19 14.14
C LEU A 874 21.59 9.91 14.95
N PHE A 875 21.05 9.87 16.17
CA PHE A 875 21.12 8.72 17.07
C PHE A 875 19.76 8.04 17.20
N LYS A 876 19.79 6.72 17.36
CA LYS A 876 18.64 5.87 17.62
C LYS A 876 18.81 5.13 18.93
N PHE A 877 17.81 5.21 19.82
CA PHE A 877 17.80 4.52 21.11
C PHE A 877 16.64 3.55 21.17
N ASN A 878 16.80 2.46 21.89
CA ASN A 878 15.68 1.61 22.27
C ASN A 878 15.00 2.15 23.55
N THR A 879 13.90 1.53 23.95
CA THR A 879 13.16 1.90 25.18
C THR A 879 13.91 1.57 26.48
N ALA A 880 15.02 0.85 26.41
CA ALA A 880 15.95 0.63 27.53
C ALA A 880 17.08 1.67 27.59
N GLY A 881 17.03 2.74 26.77
CA GLY A 881 17.99 3.85 26.76
C GLY A 881 19.32 3.55 26.06
N ALA A 882 19.49 2.38 25.47
CA ALA A 882 20.72 2.04 24.78
C ALA A 882 20.72 2.55 23.32
N ILE A 883 21.86 3.12 22.88
CA ILE A 883 22.07 3.47 21.46
C ILE A 883 22.08 2.19 20.66
N THR A 884 21.21 2.07 19.69
CA THR A 884 21.12 0.91 18.78
C THR A 884 21.73 1.19 17.42
N ASP A 885 21.77 2.45 17.01
CA ASP A 885 22.34 2.88 15.74
C ASP A 885 22.69 4.37 15.75
N SER A 886 23.58 4.81 14.85
CA SER A 886 23.93 6.20 14.67
C SER A 886 24.35 6.49 13.23
N LEU A 887 24.01 7.69 12.73
CA LEU A 887 24.30 8.12 11.37
C LEU A 887 24.82 9.56 11.33
N PRO A 888 26.03 9.82 10.81
CA PRO A 888 26.48 11.18 10.52
C PRO A 888 25.69 11.74 9.32
N LEU A 889 25.04 12.87 9.52
CA LEU A 889 24.29 13.56 8.47
C LEU A 889 25.24 14.34 7.55
N LYS A 890 24.86 14.46 6.29
CA LYS A 890 25.66 15.23 5.30
C LYS A 890 25.52 16.75 5.43
N THR A 891 24.60 17.21 6.28
CA THR A 891 24.30 18.62 6.48
C THR A 891 25.34 19.37 7.30
N GLY A 892 26.15 18.68 8.10
CA GLY A 892 27.08 19.32 9.05
C GLY A 892 26.39 19.85 10.31
N ALA A 893 27.03 20.79 11.01
CA ALA A 893 26.51 21.36 12.24
C ALA A 893 25.37 22.37 11.98
N ALA A 894 24.27 22.26 12.71
CA ALA A 894 23.14 23.18 12.67
C ALA A 894 22.38 23.22 14.01
N ASP A 895 21.77 24.39 14.30
CA ASP A 895 20.97 24.59 15.53
C ASP A 895 19.47 24.39 15.29
N ASP A 896 19.04 24.23 14.03
CA ASP A 896 17.65 24.22 13.58
C ASP A 896 17.17 22.83 13.11
N TYR A 897 17.86 21.78 13.53
CA TYR A 897 17.44 20.42 13.19
C TYR A 897 16.06 20.07 13.74
N ARG A 898 15.27 19.39 12.89
CA ARG A 898 13.97 18.85 13.24
C ARG A 898 13.88 17.40 12.79
N ILE A 899 13.22 16.59 13.59
CA ILE A 899 12.94 15.19 13.30
C ILE A 899 11.45 15.01 13.19
N THR A 900 11.01 14.40 12.12
CA THR A 900 9.61 14.00 11.92
C THR A 900 9.56 12.52 11.58
N LEU A 901 8.64 11.81 12.17
CA LEU A 901 8.44 10.37 12.00
C LEU A 901 7.11 10.16 11.29
N LEU A 902 7.13 9.57 10.10
CA LEU A 902 5.95 9.34 9.26
C LEU A 902 6.10 8.00 8.57
N ASP A 903 5.07 7.18 8.60
CA ASP A 903 4.97 5.98 7.76
C ASP A 903 4.55 6.40 6.34
N VAL A 904 5.53 6.74 5.49
CA VAL A 904 5.28 7.18 4.11
C VAL A 904 5.23 6.02 3.13
N THR A 905 5.78 4.87 3.49
CA THR A 905 5.79 3.68 2.65
C THR A 905 4.56 2.80 2.87
N GLY A 906 3.81 3.02 3.96
CA GLY A 906 2.62 2.25 4.30
C GLY A 906 2.90 0.84 4.84
N ASP A 907 4.14 0.57 5.27
CA ASP A 907 4.54 -0.73 5.81
C ASP A 907 4.25 -0.89 7.31
N GLY A 908 3.68 0.16 7.94
CA GLY A 908 3.37 0.23 9.36
C GLY A 908 4.57 0.58 10.24
N LYS A 909 5.69 1.02 9.65
CA LYS A 909 6.87 1.52 10.34
C LYS A 909 7.12 2.96 9.93
N ASP A 910 7.51 3.77 10.92
CA ASP A 910 7.85 5.14 10.62
C ASP A 910 9.18 5.23 9.88
N GLU A 911 9.24 6.03 8.83
CA GLU A 911 10.45 6.57 8.26
C GLU A 911 10.85 7.84 9.01
N ILE A 912 12.14 8.13 8.94
CA ILE A 912 12.77 9.20 9.70
C ILE A 912 13.08 10.36 8.76
N PHE A 913 12.47 11.50 8.99
CA PHE A 913 12.71 12.70 8.23
C PHE A 913 13.51 13.69 9.07
N VAL A 914 14.59 14.21 8.49
CA VAL A 914 15.45 15.22 9.13
C VAL A 914 15.50 16.43 8.21
N SER A 915 15.11 17.58 8.74
CA SER A 915 15.27 18.88 8.12
C SER A 915 16.15 19.79 9.00
N GLY A 916 16.65 20.90 8.45
CA GLY A 916 17.54 21.81 9.11
C GLY A 916 18.92 21.89 8.44
N GLY A 917 19.69 22.93 8.77
CA GLY A 917 20.99 23.16 8.15
C GLY A 917 20.94 23.59 6.68
N GLY A 918 19.77 23.99 6.15
CA GLY A 918 19.60 24.41 4.77
C GLY A 918 18.21 24.15 4.21
N ASN A 919 18.06 24.19 2.88
CA ASN A 919 16.81 23.93 2.17
C ASN A 919 16.74 22.47 1.68
N ALA A 920 16.94 21.52 2.58
CA ALA A 920 16.94 20.10 2.24
C ALA A 920 16.22 19.28 3.32
N LEU A 921 15.27 18.44 2.88
CA LEU A 921 14.61 17.43 3.69
C LEU A 921 15.25 16.07 3.36
N TYR A 922 15.84 15.44 4.33
CA TYR A 922 16.42 14.10 4.24
C TYR A 922 15.43 13.07 4.74
N GLY A 923 15.34 11.94 4.06
CA GLY A 923 14.49 10.81 4.44
C GLY A 923 15.31 9.53 4.59
N TYR A 924 15.04 8.77 5.64
CA TYR A 924 15.73 7.53 5.96
C TYR A 924 14.71 6.44 6.36
N THR A 925 15.02 5.21 6.02
CA THR A 925 14.30 4.05 6.56
C THR A 925 14.57 3.88 8.05
N SER A 926 13.83 3.00 8.71
CA SER A 926 14.03 2.63 10.12
C SER A 926 15.43 2.07 10.44
N GLY A 927 16.17 1.63 9.42
CA GLY A 927 17.57 1.15 9.50
C GLY A 927 18.58 2.15 8.94
N PHE A 928 18.24 3.44 8.85
CA PHE A 928 19.08 4.55 8.41
C PHE A 928 19.57 4.47 6.95
N ALA A 929 18.97 3.60 6.12
CA ALA A 929 19.20 3.66 4.69
C ALA A 929 18.49 4.90 4.10
N PRO A 930 19.12 5.66 3.21
CA PRO A 930 18.46 6.78 2.54
C PRO A 930 17.24 6.31 1.76
N LEU A 931 16.14 7.05 1.84
CA LEU A 931 14.99 6.84 0.99
C LEU A 931 15.27 7.27 -0.45
N ASP A 932 14.74 6.54 -1.41
CA ASP A 932 14.87 6.87 -2.82
C ASP A 932 14.22 8.23 -3.13
N GLY A 933 14.94 9.06 -3.89
CA GLY A 933 14.49 10.40 -4.26
C GLY A 933 14.84 11.51 -3.26
N PHE A 934 15.35 11.20 -2.08
CA PHE A 934 15.83 12.19 -1.12
C PHE A 934 17.33 12.53 -1.31
N PRO A 935 17.76 13.75 -0.92
CA PRO A 935 16.98 14.80 -0.25
C PRO A 935 16.03 15.56 -1.20
N LEU A 936 14.91 16.04 -0.65
CA LEU A 936 13.96 16.92 -1.33
C LEU A 936 14.19 18.39 -0.93
N ALA A 937 13.63 19.32 -1.71
CA ALA A 937 13.59 20.72 -1.29
C ALA A 937 12.61 20.91 -0.14
N GLY A 938 13.04 21.60 0.91
CA GLY A 938 12.26 21.87 2.11
C GLY A 938 13.12 21.92 3.36
N THR A 939 12.64 22.59 4.39
CA THR A 939 13.36 22.73 5.68
C THR A 939 12.42 22.62 6.89
N GLY A 940 11.09 22.70 6.69
CA GLY A 940 10.10 22.59 7.76
C GLY A 940 9.72 21.14 8.06
N THR A 941 8.82 21.01 9.00
CA THR A 941 8.16 19.73 9.31
C THR A 941 7.39 19.23 8.10
N PRO A 942 7.66 18.02 7.58
CA PRO A 942 6.90 17.44 6.49
C PRO A 942 5.54 16.91 6.96
N TYR A 943 4.55 16.96 6.07
CA TYR A 943 3.19 16.46 6.28
C TYR A 943 2.79 15.52 5.17
N LEU A 944 1.98 14.51 5.50
CA LEU A 944 1.29 13.68 4.51
C LEU A 944 -0.17 14.13 4.43
N LEU A 945 -0.58 14.60 3.26
CA LEU A 945 -1.96 15.03 3.01
C LEU A 945 -2.33 14.75 1.55
N ASP A 946 -3.45 14.10 1.34
CA ASP A 946 -4.05 13.91 0.02
C ASP A 946 -4.65 15.25 -0.45
N ILE A 947 -3.96 15.91 -1.38
CA ILE A 947 -4.34 17.25 -1.88
C ILE A 947 -5.45 17.15 -2.92
N ASP A 948 -5.34 16.23 -3.87
CA ASP A 948 -6.24 16.18 -5.04
C ASP A 948 -7.40 15.19 -4.90
N GLY A 949 -7.50 14.51 -3.77
CA GLY A 949 -8.60 13.60 -3.46
C GLY A 949 -8.48 12.22 -4.10
N ASP A 950 -7.29 11.87 -4.60
CA ASP A 950 -7.03 10.56 -5.22
C ASP A 950 -6.75 9.45 -4.19
N SER A 951 -6.85 9.75 -2.90
CA SER A 951 -6.56 8.88 -1.75
C SER A 951 -5.08 8.54 -1.56
N PHE A 952 -4.18 9.25 -2.25
CA PHE A 952 -2.73 9.14 -2.04
C PHE A 952 -2.22 10.46 -1.49
N PRO A 953 -1.67 10.45 -0.28
CA PRO A 953 -1.16 11.67 0.30
C PRO A 953 0.12 12.10 -0.42
N GLU A 954 0.20 13.39 -0.69
CA GLU A 954 1.44 14.06 -1.04
C GLU A 954 2.26 14.36 0.20
N LEU A 955 3.57 14.31 0.07
CA LEU A 955 4.50 14.81 1.07
C LEU A 955 4.67 16.32 0.89
N ILE A 956 4.16 17.08 1.86
CA ILE A 956 4.14 18.55 1.83
C ILE A 956 5.22 19.07 2.75
N THR A 957 6.02 20.01 2.27
CA THR A 957 7.02 20.72 3.07
C THR A 957 7.13 22.17 2.61
N HIS A 958 7.78 23.02 3.39
CA HIS A 958 8.06 24.40 2.99
C HIS A 958 9.56 24.67 3.04
N GLY A 959 10.02 25.56 2.15
CA GLY A 959 11.43 25.90 2.01
C GLY A 959 11.80 27.27 2.56
N ILE A 960 13.09 27.51 2.72
CA ILE A 960 13.65 28.83 3.01
C ILE A 960 13.44 29.81 1.86
N ASP A 961 13.12 29.33 0.69
CA ASP A 961 12.82 30.06 -0.53
C ASP A 961 11.39 30.63 -0.57
N SER A 962 10.66 30.56 0.54
CA SER A 962 9.26 31.00 0.66
C SER A 962 8.32 30.26 -0.28
N LYS A 963 8.56 28.97 -0.47
CA LYS A 963 7.70 28.11 -1.27
C LYS A 963 7.19 26.92 -0.48
N VAL A 964 6.02 26.45 -0.85
CA VAL A 964 5.48 25.16 -0.41
C VAL A 964 5.68 24.16 -1.53
N HIS A 965 6.26 23.05 -1.20
CA HIS A 965 6.53 21.94 -2.07
C HIS A 965 5.55 20.80 -1.76
N ALA A 966 5.11 20.09 -2.78
CA ALA A 966 4.29 18.91 -2.62
C ALA A 966 4.80 17.82 -3.59
N TYR A 967 5.20 16.70 -3.03
CA TYR A 967 5.83 15.61 -3.76
C TYR A 967 4.95 14.38 -3.80
N ARG A 968 4.92 13.74 -4.95
CA ARG A 968 4.21 12.49 -5.21
C ARG A 968 5.19 11.45 -5.76
N GLY A 969 4.97 10.20 -5.44
CA GLY A 969 5.74 9.09 -6.01
C GLY A 969 5.30 7.75 -5.44
N ALA A 970 5.76 6.68 -6.05
CA ALA A 970 5.44 5.32 -5.61
C ALA A 970 6.05 4.94 -4.24
N ALA A 971 7.00 5.75 -3.74
CA ALA A 971 7.57 5.59 -2.41
C ALA A 971 6.66 6.15 -1.30
N LEU A 972 5.66 6.97 -1.66
CA LEU A 972 4.65 7.49 -0.73
C LEU A 972 3.38 6.65 -0.87
N ARG A 973 2.65 6.47 0.20
CA ARG A 973 1.43 5.63 0.28
C ARG A 973 0.55 5.71 -0.92
#